data_9af8a5585d8fc81593e5f4cd3d7b73df
#
_entry.id   9af8a5585d8fc81593e5f4cd3d7b73df
#
_cell.length_a   1.000
_cell.length_b   1.000
_cell.length_c   1.000
_cell.angle_alpha   90.00
_cell.angle_beta   90.00
_cell.angle_gamma   90.00
#
_symmetry.space_group_name_H-M   'P 1'
#
loop_
_entity.id
_entity.type
_entity.pdbx_description
1 polymer ?
#
loop_
_entity_poly.entity_id
_entity_poly.type
_entity_poly.pdbx_seq_one_letter_code
_entity_poly.pdbx_strand_id
1 'polypeptide(L)'
;MPHDAQAGTVLTVVHEPDGAAPGSALVFELCGPLGTAQAEAVAARIATRHRAFSVALEEEAGRYLVRLNRAGAAAGREPVPLTAELLADLLQPPCLGTVPVTGHQRELLLAAVNRPGAAGRHIEQLHWSWTGPLDIGRFTAAWQSVTDREAVLRTSFDWTGAPRLVLHERAALEVVHHRHTTASWNDLLRRDRARQFALHRPGLLRLTLLDGPPRPAATGPAATTRILLSYPHALLDERGAQLLVRGFYRAYLADGVVPGGERRPDIRDHVEWLRGQDTGAARRFWATAAPPAHAAVSPGRPGTRTRTRTTGPGRIQRRLRPHQSARLRSWAAARGAGESSALHAVWALLLYRAAGVPGPAPVSFGMHLSGRDLMLRGAADIPGLLGNPLPVTVTVDPTAPLVDLLRQVRDAALDLSAYPWVSGDLIREWSGRSPGDRLTDTLVRFDTRPELPQALRCELNARGIRVDLPQSVSSDTSLPVTLVARHDSQGGLTLTATHDRAGLSDADASKTLSQCMHLLRLLPDHHDERVTVAQVLGLLRAGEVPLAARQEPGPRGFALAVLRAGEPQADVIALVKVPGVPPGAYDLLLSRYDGPERIVSLALDDAGGLPPPSGLRELGLREPGPGQTPGAGRRLVLCGCGPAGRTAWEIARDAPYGAGGPATVIMTGTGDAAGSARALLRGLESVRARRANRRRV
;
A
#
# COMPACT_ATOMS: atom_id res chain seq x y z
N MET A 1 32.51 -23.38 -17.39
CA MET A 1 31.83 -22.87 -18.58
C MET A 1 30.66 -22.02 -18.12
N PRO A 2 30.71 -20.71 -18.19
CA PRO A 2 29.57 -19.90 -17.85
C PRO A 2 28.63 -19.79 -19.07
N HIS A 3 27.39 -20.19 -18.90
CA HIS A 3 26.34 -20.04 -19.90
C HIS A 3 25.76 -18.65 -19.85
N ASP A 4 25.83 -17.98 -20.99
CA ASP A 4 24.99 -16.93 -21.55
C ASP A 4 24.06 -16.15 -20.60
N ALA A 5 24.56 -15.00 -20.17
CA ALA A 5 23.74 -13.91 -19.70
C ALA A 5 23.26 -13.11 -20.91
N GLN A 6 22.00 -13.27 -21.31
CA GLN A 6 21.36 -12.39 -22.26
C GLN A 6 21.18 -10.98 -21.69
N ALA A 7 21.91 -10.05 -22.29
CA ALA A 7 21.55 -8.64 -22.53
C ALA A 7 21.00 -7.82 -21.36
N GLY A 8 21.71 -7.72 -20.28
CA GLY A 8 21.62 -6.59 -19.37
C GLY A 8 23.00 -5.94 -19.28
N THR A 9 23.10 -4.64 -19.55
CA THR A 9 24.36 -3.94 -19.31
C THR A 9 24.66 -3.98 -17.81
N VAL A 10 25.63 -4.77 -17.39
CA VAL A 10 26.07 -4.86 -16.01
C VAL A 10 27.26 -3.92 -15.86
N LEU A 11 27.17 -2.96 -14.94
CA LEU A 11 28.30 -2.14 -14.54
C LEU A 11 29.00 -2.80 -13.35
N THR A 12 30.27 -3.12 -13.51
CA THR A 12 31.11 -3.62 -12.43
C THR A 12 32.10 -2.52 -12.04
N VAL A 13 32.21 -2.21 -10.75
CA VAL A 13 33.23 -1.28 -10.22
C VAL A 13 34.57 -2.02 -10.28
N VAL A 14 35.51 -1.51 -11.10
CA VAL A 14 36.78 -2.19 -11.35
C VAL A 14 37.89 -1.71 -10.40
N HIS A 15 37.77 -0.50 -9.81
CA HIS A 15 38.82 0.00 -8.91
C HIS A 15 38.33 1.09 -7.96
N GLU A 16 38.41 0.85 -6.67
CA GLU A 16 38.68 1.88 -5.67
C GLU A 16 40.18 1.87 -5.41
N PRO A 17 40.93 2.93 -5.73
CA PRO A 17 42.31 3.00 -5.29
C PRO A 17 42.34 3.21 -3.77
N ASP A 18 42.93 2.26 -3.05
CA ASP A 18 43.24 2.43 -1.63
C ASP A 18 44.00 3.73 -1.40
N GLY A 19 43.40 4.62 -0.57
CA GLY A 19 44.04 5.87 -0.17
C GLY A 19 43.87 7.07 -1.12
N ALA A 20 42.79 7.18 -1.85
CA ALA A 20 42.55 8.24 -2.81
C ALA A 20 42.43 9.63 -2.18
N ALA A 21 43.30 10.51 -2.60
CA ALA A 21 43.24 11.94 -2.33
C ALA A 21 41.94 12.59 -2.87
N PRO A 22 41.44 13.71 -2.30
CA PRO A 22 40.26 14.40 -2.80
C PRO A 22 40.47 14.87 -4.25
N GLY A 23 39.84 14.18 -5.20
CA GLY A 23 39.97 14.41 -6.66
C GLY A 23 40.02 13.16 -7.53
N SER A 24 39.94 11.98 -6.95
CA SER A 24 40.01 10.69 -7.67
C SER A 24 38.85 10.50 -8.63
N ALA A 25 39.18 10.06 -9.85
CA ALA A 25 38.20 9.67 -10.85
C ALA A 25 37.62 8.28 -10.51
N LEU A 26 36.30 8.11 -10.63
CA LEU A 26 35.67 6.81 -10.55
C LEU A 26 35.62 6.18 -11.94
N VAL A 27 36.07 4.95 -12.05
CA VAL A 27 36.13 4.22 -13.31
C VAL A 27 35.20 3.01 -13.24
N PHE A 28 34.32 2.87 -14.24
CA PHE A 28 33.38 1.76 -14.33
C PHE A 28 33.61 1.01 -15.65
N GLU A 29 33.58 -0.31 -15.59
CA GLU A 29 33.57 -1.14 -16.77
C GLU A 29 32.12 -1.42 -17.21
N LEU A 30 31.81 -1.16 -18.48
CA LEU A 30 30.55 -1.56 -19.10
C LEU A 30 30.67 -3.00 -19.57
N CYS A 31 30.00 -3.95 -18.90
CA CYS A 31 30.00 -5.35 -19.27
C CYS A 31 28.77 -5.71 -20.11
N GLY A 32 28.98 -6.42 -21.21
CA GLY A 32 27.93 -6.94 -22.09
C GLY A 32 28.34 -6.85 -23.56
N PRO A 33 27.54 -7.38 -24.49
CA PRO A 33 27.75 -7.23 -25.92
C PRO A 33 27.35 -5.82 -26.36
N LEU A 34 28.19 -4.84 -26.01
CA LEU A 34 27.96 -3.43 -26.33
C LEU A 34 28.81 -3.05 -27.54
N GLY A 35 28.18 -2.43 -28.53
CA GLY A 35 28.89 -1.70 -29.55
C GLY A 35 29.27 -0.29 -29.09
N THR A 36 30.28 0.33 -29.71
CA THR A 36 30.77 1.69 -29.37
C THR A 36 29.66 2.72 -29.26
N ALA A 37 28.70 2.74 -30.21
CA ALA A 37 27.56 3.65 -30.20
C ALA A 37 26.65 3.48 -28.96
N GLN A 38 26.52 2.28 -28.42
CA GLN A 38 25.72 2.02 -27.22
C GLN A 38 26.47 2.48 -25.96
N ALA A 39 27.78 2.24 -25.90
CA ALA A 39 28.62 2.72 -24.82
C ALA A 39 28.65 4.26 -24.75
N GLU A 40 28.78 4.93 -25.91
CA GLU A 40 28.69 6.39 -26.05
C GLU A 40 27.34 6.91 -25.58
N ALA A 41 26.22 6.25 -25.97
CA ALA A 41 24.88 6.63 -25.54
C ALA A 41 24.71 6.51 -24.02
N VAL A 42 25.31 5.53 -23.37
CA VAL A 42 25.32 5.38 -21.90
C VAL A 42 26.14 6.50 -21.26
N ALA A 43 27.35 6.77 -21.74
CA ALA A 43 28.20 7.85 -21.24
C ALA A 43 27.55 9.24 -21.40
N ALA A 44 26.94 9.52 -22.54
CA ALA A 44 26.23 10.77 -22.81
C ALA A 44 25.01 10.94 -21.88
N ARG A 45 24.29 9.87 -21.58
CA ARG A 45 23.16 9.89 -20.61
C ARG A 45 23.63 10.22 -19.19
N ILE A 46 24.73 9.61 -18.77
CA ILE A 46 25.33 9.91 -17.46
C ILE A 46 25.73 11.39 -17.39
N ALA A 47 26.39 11.90 -18.41
CA ALA A 47 26.81 13.30 -18.50
C ALA A 47 25.65 14.29 -18.46
N THR A 48 24.56 13.99 -19.20
CA THR A 48 23.38 14.85 -19.26
C THR A 48 22.61 14.90 -17.95
N ARG A 49 22.54 13.78 -17.26
CA ARG A 49 21.77 13.65 -16.01
C ARG A 49 22.52 14.19 -14.78
N HIS A 50 23.84 14.15 -14.82
CA HIS A 50 24.71 14.51 -13.70
C HIS A 50 25.75 15.55 -14.09
N ARG A 51 25.29 16.77 -14.32
CA ARG A 51 26.14 17.93 -14.69
C ARG A 51 27.28 18.25 -13.68
N ALA A 52 27.28 17.60 -12.52
CA ALA A 52 28.35 17.73 -11.54
C ALA A 52 29.58 16.87 -11.88
N PHE A 53 29.48 15.98 -12.90
CA PHE A 53 30.57 15.11 -13.31
C PHE A 53 30.86 15.34 -14.80
N SER A 54 32.13 15.38 -15.17
CA SER A 54 32.57 15.18 -16.55
C SER A 54 32.72 13.68 -16.79
N VAL A 55 32.12 13.19 -17.87
CA VAL A 55 32.08 11.78 -18.22
C VAL A 55 32.99 11.56 -19.42
N ALA A 56 33.98 10.68 -19.29
CA ALA A 56 34.81 10.24 -20.41
C ALA A 56 34.55 8.74 -20.63
N LEU A 57 34.41 8.35 -21.90
CA LEU A 57 34.36 6.96 -22.31
C LEU A 57 35.74 6.58 -22.87
N GLU A 58 36.32 5.52 -22.35
CA GLU A 58 37.59 4.98 -22.80
C GLU A 58 37.38 3.54 -23.27
N GLU A 59 38.00 3.17 -24.37
CA GLU A 59 38.02 1.76 -24.85
C GLU A 59 39.38 1.20 -24.57
N GLU A 60 39.45 0.17 -23.74
CA GLU A 60 40.69 -0.49 -23.35
C GLU A 60 40.56 -2.01 -23.56
N ALA A 61 41.36 -2.57 -24.42
CA ALA A 61 41.40 -4.01 -24.71
C ALA A 61 40.02 -4.62 -25.07
N GLY A 62 39.19 -3.90 -25.81
CA GLY A 62 37.83 -4.34 -26.20
C GLY A 62 36.79 -4.22 -25.09
N ARG A 63 37.11 -3.48 -24.05
CA ARG A 63 36.17 -3.11 -22.95
C ARG A 63 35.92 -1.62 -22.96
N TYR A 64 34.72 -1.23 -22.55
CA TYR A 64 34.36 0.16 -22.43
C TYR A 64 34.42 0.58 -20.96
N LEU A 65 35.25 1.58 -20.66
CA LEU A 65 35.43 2.15 -19.34
C LEU A 65 34.78 3.54 -19.32
N VAL A 66 33.86 3.76 -18.40
CA VAL A 66 33.29 5.10 -18.14
C VAL A 66 34.03 5.73 -16.98
N ARG A 67 34.75 6.80 -17.22
CA ARG A 67 35.47 7.57 -16.22
C ARG A 67 34.63 8.79 -15.82
N LEU A 68 34.28 8.89 -14.55
CA LEU A 68 33.60 10.05 -13.99
C LEU A 68 34.61 10.92 -13.27
N ASN A 69 34.86 12.11 -13.80
CA ASN A 69 35.68 13.13 -13.15
C ASN A 69 34.74 14.22 -12.60
N ARG A 70 35.04 14.72 -11.42
CA ARG A 70 34.29 15.84 -10.87
C ARG A 70 34.47 17.07 -11.73
N ALA A 71 33.40 17.63 -12.30
CA ALA A 71 33.44 18.87 -13.05
C ALA A 71 33.73 20.02 -12.11
N GLY A 72 34.91 20.63 -12.25
CA GLY A 72 35.38 21.88 -11.60
C GLY A 72 35.09 21.96 -10.11
N ALA A 73 36.11 22.01 -9.28
CA ALA A 73 35.99 22.27 -7.86
C ALA A 73 35.43 23.69 -7.62
N ALA A 74 34.10 23.82 -7.62
CA ALA A 74 33.46 24.97 -7.00
C ALA A 74 33.65 24.82 -5.49
N ALA A 75 34.42 25.73 -4.93
CA ALA A 75 34.76 25.79 -3.51
C ALA A 75 33.48 25.64 -2.65
N GLY A 76 33.44 24.67 -1.73
CA GLY A 76 32.51 24.63 -0.62
C GLY A 76 31.44 23.54 -0.61
N ARG A 77 31.43 22.57 -1.53
CA ARG A 77 30.55 21.39 -1.41
C ARG A 77 31.33 20.13 -1.02
N GLU A 78 30.94 19.50 0.08
CA GLU A 78 31.48 18.19 0.47
C GLU A 78 31.28 17.16 -0.65
N PRO A 79 32.25 16.26 -0.87
CA PRO A 79 32.13 15.19 -1.86
C PRO A 79 30.99 14.26 -1.47
N VAL A 80 30.02 14.09 -2.38
CA VAL A 80 28.96 13.08 -2.23
C VAL A 80 29.61 11.73 -2.56
N PRO A 81 29.63 10.75 -1.63
CA PRO A 81 30.16 9.43 -1.91
C PRO A 81 29.31 8.75 -2.99
N LEU A 82 29.94 8.11 -3.96
CA LEU A 82 29.23 7.33 -4.97
C LEU A 82 28.85 5.99 -4.34
N THR A 83 27.60 5.92 -3.88
CA THR A 83 27.04 4.67 -3.36
C THR A 83 26.51 3.78 -4.48
N ALA A 84 26.42 2.47 -4.25
CA ALA A 84 25.78 1.54 -5.19
C ALA A 84 24.34 1.99 -5.55
N GLU A 85 23.67 2.70 -4.66
CA GLU A 85 22.34 3.30 -4.90
C GLU A 85 22.40 4.44 -5.89
N LEU A 86 23.35 5.37 -5.75
CA LEU A 86 23.53 6.46 -6.68
C LEU A 86 23.90 5.93 -8.07
N LEU A 87 24.74 4.89 -8.12
CA LEU A 87 25.10 4.23 -9.38
C LEU A 87 23.87 3.61 -10.05
N ALA A 88 23.05 2.90 -9.31
CA ALA A 88 21.84 2.31 -9.85
C ALA A 88 20.82 3.36 -10.31
N ASP A 89 20.80 4.55 -9.70
CA ASP A 89 19.99 5.69 -10.16
C ASP A 89 20.53 6.32 -11.45
N LEU A 90 21.86 6.36 -11.59
CA LEU A 90 22.53 6.80 -12.82
C LEU A 90 22.16 5.92 -14.03
N LEU A 91 21.95 4.65 -13.79
CA LEU A 91 21.70 3.62 -14.80
C LEU A 91 20.22 3.39 -15.12
N GLN A 92 19.32 4.15 -14.49
CA GLN A 92 17.90 4.01 -14.81
C GLN A 92 17.64 4.23 -16.31
N PRO A 93 16.75 3.41 -16.93
CA PRO A 93 16.39 3.58 -18.33
C PRO A 93 15.85 4.98 -18.61
N PRO A 94 15.93 5.47 -19.85
CA PRO A 94 15.38 6.75 -20.25
C PRO A 94 13.91 6.89 -19.83
N CYS A 95 13.56 8.08 -19.33
CA CYS A 95 12.19 8.46 -19.06
C CYS A 95 11.47 8.81 -20.36
N LEU A 96 10.37 8.13 -20.66
CA LEU A 96 9.50 8.42 -21.82
C LEU A 96 8.45 9.49 -21.51
N GLY A 97 8.20 9.76 -20.22
CA GLY A 97 7.21 10.72 -19.79
C GLY A 97 6.76 10.48 -18.35
N THR A 98 5.94 11.39 -17.87
CA THR A 98 5.37 11.31 -16.52
C THR A 98 3.87 11.52 -16.56
N VAL A 99 3.15 10.83 -15.67
CA VAL A 99 1.72 11.07 -15.42
C VAL A 99 1.50 11.23 -13.92
N PRO A 100 0.56 12.07 -13.46
CA PRO A 100 0.23 12.16 -12.05
C PRO A 100 -0.28 10.82 -11.53
N VAL A 101 0.00 10.52 -10.27
CA VAL A 101 -0.63 9.40 -9.60
C VAL A 101 -2.11 9.67 -9.37
N THR A 102 -2.93 8.62 -9.33
CA THR A 102 -4.33 8.75 -8.90
C THR A 102 -4.41 9.09 -7.41
N GLY A 103 -5.54 9.64 -6.96
CA GLY A 103 -5.73 9.95 -5.55
C GLY A 103 -5.52 8.73 -4.64
N HIS A 104 -6.03 7.57 -5.05
CA HIS A 104 -5.85 6.32 -4.29
C HIS A 104 -4.39 5.82 -4.30
N GLN A 105 -3.69 5.92 -5.42
CA GLN A 105 -2.24 5.64 -5.46
C GLN A 105 -1.46 6.54 -4.50
N ARG A 106 -1.83 7.83 -4.45
CA ARG A 106 -1.20 8.80 -3.54
C ARG A 106 -1.38 8.40 -2.08
N GLU A 107 -2.59 8.00 -1.67
CA GLU A 107 -2.87 7.53 -0.31
C GLU A 107 -2.00 6.32 0.06
N LEU A 108 -1.89 5.34 -0.83
CA LEU A 108 -1.07 4.14 -0.62
C LEU A 108 0.43 4.45 -0.57
N LEU A 109 0.92 5.34 -1.44
CA LEU A 109 2.31 5.78 -1.43
C LEU A 109 2.67 6.49 -0.13
N LEU A 110 1.83 7.44 0.29
CA LEU A 110 2.02 8.14 1.56
C LEU A 110 1.98 7.18 2.75
N ALA A 111 1.08 6.20 2.73
CA ALA A 111 1.02 5.17 3.76
C ALA A 111 2.27 4.27 3.79
N ALA A 112 2.85 3.96 2.61
CA ALA A 112 4.06 3.16 2.48
C ALA A 112 5.31 3.91 2.95
N VAL A 113 5.41 5.21 2.64
CA VAL A 113 6.57 6.05 2.98
C VAL A 113 6.54 6.49 4.45
N ASN A 114 5.35 6.81 5.00
CA ASN A 114 5.22 7.38 6.35
C ASN A 114 5.38 6.36 7.49
N ARG A 115 5.50 5.06 7.21
CA ARG A 115 5.71 4.02 8.22
C ARG A 115 6.90 3.11 7.87
N PRO A 116 8.12 3.64 7.81
CA PRO A 116 9.32 2.83 7.68
C PRO A 116 9.42 1.94 8.91
N GLY A 117 9.54 0.64 8.73
CA GLY A 117 9.64 -0.34 9.83
C GLY A 117 8.48 -1.34 9.90
N ALA A 118 7.37 -1.11 9.24
CA ALA A 118 6.39 -2.16 8.97
C ALA A 118 6.83 -2.93 7.71
N ALA A 119 7.89 -3.71 7.83
CA ALA A 119 8.42 -4.50 6.71
C ALA A 119 7.30 -5.33 6.06
N GLY A 120 7.10 -5.14 4.75
CA GLY A 120 6.12 -5.89 3.97
C GLY A 120 4.71 -5.29 3.90
N ARG A 121 4.42 -4.18 4.55
CA ARG A 121 3.16 -3.44 4.33
C ARG A 121 3.09 -2.92 2.90
N HIS A 122 1.90 -2.95 2.32
CA HIS A 122 1.64 -2.52 0.94
C HIS A 122 2.39 -3.31 -0.15
N ILE A 123 2.96 -4.48 0.19
CA ILE A 123 3.44 -5.45 -0.78
C ILE A 123 2.38 -6.54 -0.92
N GLU A 124 1.81 -6.61 -2.09
CA GLU A 124 0.86 -7.66 -2.47
C GLU A 124 1.59 -8.87 -3.02
N GLN A 125 1.02 -10.03 -2.76
CA GLN A 125 1.57 -11.30 -3.21
C GLN A 125 0.47 -12.16 -3.80
N LEU A 126 0.69 -12.67 -5.02
CA LEU A 126 -0.11 -13.73 -5.64
C LEU A 126 0.73 -14.98 -5.74
N HIS A 127 0.16 -16.13 -5.43
CA HIS A 127 0.83 -17.41 -5.64
C HIS A 127 -0.08 -18.42 -6.31
N TRP A 128 0.53 -19.33 -7.07
CA TRP A 128 -0.15 -20.46 -7.71
C TRP A 128 0.81 -21.61 -7.92
N SER A 129 0.27 -22.79 -8.24
CA SER A 129 1.06 -23.97 -8.60
C SER A 129 1.06 -24.16 -10.12
N TRP A 130 2.20 -24.52 -10.63
CA TRP A 130 2.42 -24.97 -12.00
C TRP A 130 2.80 -26.44 -11.97
N THR A 131 2.04 -27.29 -12.63
CA THR A 131 2.28 -28.74 -12.72
C THR A 131 2.56 -29.09 -14.17
N GLY A 132 3.69 -29.74 -14.43
CA GLY A 132 4.15 -30.11 -15.77
C GLY A 132 5.50 -29.50 -16.11
N PRO A 133 5.93 -29.62 -17.37
CA PRO A 133 7.23 -29.10 -17.80
C PRO A 133 7.25 -27.57 -17.69
N LEU A 134 8.29 -27.03 -17.08
CA LEU A 134 8.53 -25.59 -16.95
C LEU A 134 9.94 -25.27 -17.48
N ASP A 135 9.97 -24.55 -18.60
CA ASP A 135 11.21 -23.99 -19.15
C ASP A 135 11.44 -22.60 -18.53
N ILE A 136 12.49 -22.47 -17.72
CA ILE A 136 12.81 -21.25 -16.99
C ILE A 136 13.25 -20.12 -17.93
N GLY A 137 13.96 -20.45 -19.00
CA GLY A 137 14.37 -19.46 -20.02
C GLY A 137 13.14 -18.84 -20.70
N ARG A 138 12.23 -19.69 -21.17
CA ARG A 138 10.94 -19.27 -21.76
C ARG A 138 10.06 -18.52 -20.75
N PHE A 139 10.05 -18.98 -19.50
CA PHE A 139 9.32 -18.31 -18.41
C PHE A 139 9.81 -16.88 -18.22
N THR A 140 11.13 -16.71 -18.13
CA THR A 140 11.73 -15.38 -17.96
C THR A 140 11.51 -14.49 -19.19
N ALA A 141 11.70 -15.02 -20.39
CA ALA A 141 11.44 -14.30 -21.66
C ALA A 141 9.97 -13.87 -21.78
N ALA A 142 9.03 -14.74 -21.44
CA ALA A 142 7.60 -14.43 -21.49
C ALA A 142 7.23 -13.32 -20.52
N TRP A 143 7.74 -13.33 -19.29
CA TRP A 143 7.51 -12.26 -18.33
C TRP A 143 8.20 -10.96 -18.72
N GLN A 144 9.42 -11.02 -19.28
CA GLN A 144 10.09 -9.83 -19.80
C GLN A 144 9.29 -9.22 -20.96
N SER A 145 8.76 -10.03 -21.87
CA SER A 145 7.91 -9.57 -22.98
C SER A 145 6.62 -8.90 -22.48
N VAL A 146 6.01 -9.43 -21.39
CA VAL A 146 4.88 -8.76 -20.73
C VAL A 146 5.31 -7.42 -20.14
N THR A 147 6.49 -7.36 -19.50
CA THR A 147 7.04 -6.13 -18.91
C THR A 147 7.30 -5.07 -19.98
N ASP A 148 7.87 -5.46 -21.11
CA ASP A 148 8.16 -4.55 -22.24
C ASP A 148 6.88 -4.01 -22.88
N ARG A 149 5.81 -4.80 -22.87
CA ARG A 149 4.51 -4.39 -23.43
C ARG A 149 3.70 -3.51 -22.50
N GLU A 150 3.63 -3.86 -21.21
CA GLU A 150 2.72 -3.21 -20.25
C GLU A 150 3.39 -2.00 -19.60
N ALA A 151 2.86 -0.80 -19.89
CA ALA A 151 3.44 0.46 -19.43
C ALA A 151 3.59 0.52 -17.91
N VAL A 152 2.62 0.00 -17.15
CA VAL A 152 2.62 -0.01 -15.68
C VAL A 152 3.84 -0.74 -15.09
N LEU A 153 4.34 -1.79 -15.73
CA LEU A 153 5.50 -2.55 -15.28
C LEU A 153 6.83 -1.83 -15.52
N ARG A 154 6.81 -0.82 -16.39
CA ARG A 154 7.97 0.04 -16.70
C ARG A 154 7.88 1.39 -16.02
N THR A 155 7.04 1.52 -14.98
CA THR A 155 6.93 2.75 -14.20
C THR A 155 7.74 2.68 -12.91
N SER A 156 8.13 3.86 -12.44
CA SER A 156 8.57 4.14 -11.06
C SER A 156 7.76 5.30 -10.51
N PHE A 157 7.92 5.57 -9.22
CA PHE A 157 7.25 6.69 -8.56
C PHE A 157 8.25 7.80 -8.27
N ASP A 158 7.89 9.05 -8.56
CA ASP A 158 8.63 10.24 -8.17
C ASP A 158 7.76 11.09 -7.25
N TRP A 159 8.27 11.42 -6.08
CA TRP A 159 7.62 12.26 -5.05
C TRP A 159 8.51 13.42 -4.59
N THR A 160 9.47 13.82 -5.40
CA THR A 160 10.29 15.01 -5.13
C THR A 160 9.49 16.32 -5.18
N GLY A 161 8.30 16.26 -5.78
CA GLY A 161 7.28 17.29 -5.82
C GLY A 161 5.88 16.69 -5.65
N ALA A 162 4.93 17.07 -6.48
CA ALA A 162 3.66 16.37 -6.56
C ALA A 162 3.89 14.93 -7.05
N PRO A 163 3.36 13.91 -6.36
CA PRO A 163 3.61 12.52 -6.71
C PRO A 163 3.19 12.19 -8.15
N ARG A 164 4.06 11.50 -8.88
CA ARG A 164 3.83 11.10 -10.28
C ARG A 164 4.42 9.74 -10.57
N LEU A 165 3.86 9.08 -11.56
CA LEU A 165 4.43 7.92 -12.22
C LEU A 165 5.41 8.40 -13.28
N VAL A 166 6.61 7.82 -13.28
CA VAL A 166 7.63 8.04 -14.31
C VAL A 166 7.65 6.80 -15.18
N LEU A 167 7.34 6.96 -16.47
CA LEU A 167 7.36 5.87 -17.44
C LEU A 167 8.76 5.76 -18.04
N HIS A 168 9.35 4.59 -17.96
CA HIS A 168 10.66 4.26 -18.52
C HIS A 168 10.54 3.49 -19.84
N GLU A 169 11.57 3.58 -20.66
CA GLU A 169 11.63 2.82 -21.92
C GLU A 169 11.63 1.32 -21.66
N ARG A 170 12.38 0.88 -20.64
CA ARG A 170 12.54 -0.53 -20.27
C ARG A 170 12.51 -0.69 -18.76
N ALA A 171 12.26 -1.92 -18.31
CA ALA A 171 12.43 -2.32 -16.92
C ALA A 171 12.95 -3.75 -16.89
N ALA A 172 13.95 -4.01 -16.04
CA ALA A 172 14.42 -5.36 -15.80
C ALA A 172 13.49 -6.07 -14.81
N LEU A 173 13.19 -7.33 -15.09
CA LEU A 173 12.38 -8.17 -14.23
C LEU A 173 13.30 -9.01 -13.33
N GLU A 174 12.97 -9.07 -12.03
CA GLU A 174 13.64 -9.96 -11.11
C GLU A 174 12.95 -11.32 -11.05
N VAL A 175 13.65 -12.38 -11.45
CA VAL A 175 13.20 -13.77 -11.36
C VAL A 175 14.18 -14.56 -10.50
N VAL A 176 13.71 -15.11 -9.38
CA VAL A 176 14.50 -15.94 -8.46
C VAL A 176 13.98 -17.36 -8.50
N HIS A 177 14.85 -18.33 -8.81
CA HIS A 177 14.51 -19.74 -8.90
C HIS A 177 15.21 -20.56 -7.82
N HIS A 178 14.43 -21.16 -6.94
CA HIS A 178 14.90 -22.07 -5.89
C HIS A 178 14.63 -23.53 -6.32
N ARG A 179 15.67 -24.21 -6.80
CA ARG A 179 15.57 -25.60 -7.24
C ARG A 179 15.42 -26.58 -6.08
N HIS A 180 16.23 -26.40 -5.05
CA HIS A 180 16.18 -27.21 -3.83
C HIS A 180 16.47 -26.31 -2.64
N THR A 181 15.52 -26.18 -1.73
CA THR A 181 15.71 -25.42 -0.50
C THR A 181 15.10 -26.15 0.69
N THR A 182 15.73 -26.03 1.84
CA THR A 182 15.17 -26.45 3.14
C THR A 182 14.18 -25.44 3.71
N ALA A 183 14.11 -24.23 3.12
CA ALA A 183 13.19 -23.20 3.55
C ALA A 183 11.74 -23.61 3.26
N SER A 184 10.84 -23.43 4.22
CA SER A 184 9.44 -23.67 4.02
C SER A 184 8.83 -22.61 3.06
N TRP A 185 7.76 -22.97 2.38
CA TRP A 185 7.01 -22.02 1.53
C TRP A 185 6.59 -20.77 2.29
N ASN A 186 6.12 -20.93 3.53
CA ASN A 186 5.71 -19.82 4.37
C ASN A 186 6.88 -18.90 4.76
N ASP A 187 8.09 -19.46 4.90
CA ASP A 187 9.30 -18.66 5.15
C ASP A 187 9.69 -17.85 3.92
N LEU A 188 9.59 -18.44 2.73
CA LEU A 188 9.83 -17.72 1.47
C LEU A 188 8.84 -16.57 1.30
N LEU A 189 7.54 -16.80 1.53
CA LEU A 189 6.52 -15.75 1.48
C LEU A 189 6.85 -14.60 2.44
N ARG A 190 7.24 -14.91 3.68
CA ARG A 190 7.58 -13.90 4.69
C ARG A 190 8.84 -13.12 4.32
N ARG A 191 9.92 -13.81 3.90
CA ARG A 191 11.19 -13.18 3.50
C ARG A 191 11.01 -12.29 2.30
N ASP A 192 10.28 -12.76 1.28
CA ASP A 192 10.00 -11.99 0.09
C ASP A 192 9.18 -10.74 0.42
N ARG A 193 8.13 -10.87 1.25
CA ARG A 193 7.33 -9.73 1.68
C ARG A 193 8.14 -8.71 2.50
N ALA A 194 9.05 -9.16 3.34
CA ALA A 194 9.91 -8.28 4.13
C ALA A 194 10.89 -7.46 3.26
N ARG A 195 11.13 -7.90 2.04
CA ARG A 195 12.03 -7.28 1.09
C ARG A 195 11.31 -6.15 0.34
N GLN A 196 11.60 -4.91 0.72
CA GLN A 196 10.99 -3.71 0.15
C GLN A 196 11.32 -3.53 -1.34
N PHE A 197 10.46 -2.80 -2.04
CA PHE A 197 10.73 -2.32 -3.40
C PHE A 197 11.31 -0.91 -3.36
N ALA A 198 12.32 -0.64 -4.19
CA ALA A 198 12.82 0.71 -4.44
C ALA A 198 11.84 1.44 -5.36
N LEU A 199 10.76 2.03 -4.79
CA LEU A 199 9.63 2.60 -5.55
C LEU A 199 10.06 3.66 -6.58
N HIS A 200 11.20 4.33 -6.37
CA HIS A 200 11.76 5.32 -7.29
C HIS A 200 12.47 4.72 -8.51
N ARG A 201 12.54 3.38 -8.60
CA ARG A 201 13.16 2.64 -9.72
C ARG A 201 12.13 1.81 -10.46
N PRO A 202 12.26 1.62 -11.79
CA PRO A 202 11.41 0.69 -12.53
C PRO A 202 11.73 -0.77 -12.17
N GLY A 203 10.87 -1.70 -12.57
CA GLY A 203 11.01 -3.13 -12.22
C GLY A 203 10.32 -3.46 -10.89
N LEU A 204 9.17 -2.83 -10.64
CA LEU A 204 8.39 -3.01 -9.42
C LEU A 204 7.57 -4.31 -9.43
N LEU A 205 8.17 -5.38 -9.96
CA LEU A 205 7.58 -6.72 -10.01
C LEU A 205 8.69 -7.74 -9.71
N ARG A 206 8.39 -8.73 -8.88
CA ARG A 206 9.33 -9.79 -8.53
C ARG A 206 8.66 -11.15 -8.61
N LEU A 207 9.34 -12.12 -9.21
CA LEU A 207 8.90 -13.50 -9.34
C LEU A 207 9.84 -14.43 -8.58
N THR A 208 9.27 -15.31 -7.78
CA THR A 208 10.00 -16.36 -7.07
C THR A 208 9.40 -17.72 -7.42
N LEU A 209 10.23 -18.63 -7.90
CA LEU A 209 9.88 -20.00 -8.23
C LEU A 209 10.48 -20.93 -7.19
N LEU A 210 9.69 -21.89 -6.73
CA LEU A 210 10.12 -22.95 -5.83
C LEU A 210 9.72 -24.30 -6.39
N ASP A 211 10.69 -25.12 -6.78
CA ASP A 211 10.45 -26.48 -7.21
C ASP A 211 10.00 -27.35 -6.03
N GLY A 212 9.01 -28.18 -6.30
CA GLY A 212 8.59 -29.20 -5.36
C GLY A 212 9.69 -30.27 -5.15
N PRO A 213 9.55 -31.11 -4.12
CA PRO A 213 10.52 -32.18 -3.87
C PRO A 213 10.63 -33.10 -5.10
N PRO A 214 11.87 -33.54 -5.44
CA PRO A 214 12.08 -34.46 -6.53
C PRO A 214 11.31 -35.77 -6.26
N ARG A 215 10.54 -36.22 -7.24
CA ARG A 215 9.81 -37.47 -7.19
C ARG A 215 10.45 -38.49 -8.13
N PRO A 216 10.53 -39.77 -7.74
CA PRO A 216 10.99 -40.82 -8.64
C PRO A 216 10.13 -40.89 -9.91
N ALA A 217 10.77 -40.98 -11.07
CA ALA A 217 10.11 -40.92 -12.38
C ALA A 217 9.04 -42.00 -12.62
N ALA A 218 9.04 -43.07 -11.81
CA ALA A 218 8.18 -44.26 -12.02
C ALA A 218 6.77 -44.21 -11.37
N THR A 219 6.46 -43.24 -10.49
CA THR A 219 5.27 -43.37 -9.64
C THR A 219 4.49 -42.07 -9.35
N GLY A 220 4.71 -40.97 -10.03
CA GLY A 220 4.09 -39.75 -9.57
C GLY A 220 3.54 -38.79 -10.63
N PRO A 221 2.59 -37.92 -10.24
CA PRO A 221 2.17 -36.83 -11.09
C PRO A 221 3.36 -35.92 -11.44
N ALA A 222 3.27 -35.22 -12.58
CA ALA A 222 4.29 -34.32 -13.09
C ALA A 222 4.89 -33.37 -12.03
N ALA A 223 6.13 -32.94 -12.22
CA ALA A 223 6.82 -31.98 -11.33
C ALA A 223 5.93 -30.76 -11.08
N THR A 224 5.91 -30.27 -9.84
CA THR A 224 5.15 -29.09 -9.45
C THR A 224 6.09 -27.99 -8.99
N THR A 225 5.98 -26.81 -9.60
CA THR A 225 6.68 -25.61 -9.19
C THR A 225 5.67 -24.63 -8.60
N ARG A 226 5.94 -24.08 -7.41
CA ARG A 226 5.17 -22.99 -6.83
C ARG A 226 5.73 -21.67 -7.33
N ILE A 227 4.85 -20.78 -7.76
CA ILE A 227 5.20 -19.46 -8.28
C ILE A 227 4.63 -18.41 -7.36
N LEU A 228 5.45 -17.42 -7.02
CA LEU A 228 5.09 -16.24 -6.24
C LEU A 228 5.34 -15.01 -7.09
N LEU A 229 4.35 -14.14 -7.19
CA LEU A 229 4.41 -12.82 -7.80
C LEU A 229 4.22 -11.78 -6.71
N SER A 230 5.19 -10.89 -6.52
CA SER A 230 5.16 -9.82 -5.53
C SER A 230 5.26 -8.46 -6.20
N TYR A 231 4.49 -7.48 -5.72
CA TYR A 231 4.42 -6.12 -6.27
C TYR A 231 3.93 -5.11 -5.22
N PRO A 232 4.26 -3.80 -5.34
CA PRO A 232 3.69 -2.76 -4.51
C PRO A 232 2.20 -2.56 -4.80
N HIS A 233 1.37 -2.46 -3.77
CA HIS A 233 -0.08 -2.25 -3.96
C HIS A 233 -0.40 -0.93 -4.69
N ALA A 234 0.42 0.11 -4.50
CA ALA A 234 0.27 1.36 -5.24
C ALA A 234 0.44 1.21 -6.76
N LEU A 235 1.09 0.13 -7.23
CA LEU A 235 1.29 -0.15 -8.65
C LEU A 235 0.09 -0.88 -9.27
N LEU A 236 -0.37 -1.94 -8.59
CA LEU A 236 -1.36 -2.89 -9.11
C LEU A 236 -2.37 -3.27 -8.03
N ASP A 237 -3.61 -3.44 -8.42
CA ASP A 237 -4.58 -4.24 -7.69
C ASP A 237 -4.51 -5.73 -8.09
N GLU A 238 -5.20 -6.58 -7.35
CA GLU A 238 -5.21 -8.02 -7.62
C GLU A 238 -5.72 -8.36 -9.04
N ARG A 239 -6.72 -7.61 -9.53
CA ARG A 239 -7.25 -7.80 -10.88
C ARG A 239 -6.22 -7.45 -11.95
N GLY A 240 -5.50 -6.33 -11.76
CA GLY A 240 -4.39 -5.93 -12.62
C GLY A 240 -3.30 -7.00 -12.70
N ALA A 241 -2.90 -7.55 -11.55
CA ALA A 241 -1.92 -8.63 -11.49
C ALA A 241 -2.41 -9.92 -12.19
N GLN A 242 -3.68 -10.28 -12.05
CA GLN A 242 -4.27 -11.42 -12.78
C GLN A 242 -4.31 -11.22 -14.31
N LEU A 243 -4.50 -9.97 -14.77
CA LEU A 243 -4.40 -9.64 -16.19
C LEU A 243 -2.98 -9.88 -16.73
N LEU A 244 -1.96 -9.51 -15.95
CA LEU A 244 -0.56 -9.78 -16.28
C LEU A 244 -0.26 -11.26 -16.34
N VAL A 245 -0.74 -12.06 -15.38
CA VAL A 245 -0.59 -13.53 -15.39
C VAL A 245 -1.24 -14.14 -16.64
N ARG A 246 -2.41 -13.64 -17.04
CA ARG A 246 -3.06 -14.06 -18.30
C ARG A 246 -2.19 -13.70 -19.52
N GLY A 247 -1.61 -12.51 -19.53
CA GLY A 247 -0.65 -12.07 -20.57
C GLY A 247 0.58 -12.96 -20.64
N PHE A 248 1.13 -13.31 -19.47
CA PHE A 248 2.25 -14.22 -19.35
C PHE A 248 1.97 -15.61 -19.94
N TYR A 249 0.81 -16.23 -19.64
CA TYR A 249 0.48 -17.53 -20.23
C TYR A 249 0.41 -17.48 -21.78
N ARG A 250 -0.14 -16.40 -22.32
CA ARG A 250 -0.16 -16.20 -23.80
C ARG A 250 1.25 -16.09 -24.36
N ALA A 251 2.11 -15.32 -23.70
CA ALA A 251 3.51 -15.17 -24.13
C ALA A 251 4.27 -16.49 -24.02
N TYR A 252 4.10 -17.22 -22.93
CA TYR A 252 4.75 -18.51 -22.71
C TYR A 252 4.36 -19.55 -23.78
N LEU A 253 3.09 -19.58 -24.16
CA LEU A 253 2.58 -20.47 -25.22
C LEU A 253 3.04 -20.03 -26.62
N ALA A 254 3.36 -18.76 -26.81
CA ALA A 254 3.91 -18.16 -28.04
C ALA A 254 5.44 -17.99 -27.97
N ASP A 255 6.12 -19.01 -27.42
CA ASP A 255 7.58 -19.12 -27.36
C ASP A 255 8.30 -17.93 -26.68
N GLY A 256 7.67 -17.37 -25.68
CA GLY A 256 8.24 -16.33 -24.82
C GLY A 256 7.96 -14.91 -25.26
N VAL A 257 7.18 -14.71 -26.32
CA VAL A 257 6.85 -13.36 -26.83
C VAL A 257 5.35 -13.11 -26.76
N VAL A 258 4.94 -11.97 -26.21
CA VAL A 258 3.52 -11.58 -26.24
C VAL A 258 3.10 -11.43 -27.70
N PRO A 259 2.07 -12.15 -28.20
CA PRO A 259 1.58 -11.98 -29.55
C PRO A 259 1.29 -10.52 -29.86
N GLY A 260 1.73 -10.05 -31.03
CA GLY A 260 1.58 -8.68 -31.50
C GLY A 260 0.14 -8.20 -31.45
N GLY A 261 -0.08 -6.92 -31.67
CA GLY A 261 -1.41 -6.35 -31.70
C GLY A 261 -1.40 -4.83 -31.55
N GLU A 262 -2.55 -4.22 -31.70
CA GLU A 262 -2.78 -2.81 -31.51
C GLU A 262 -2.44 -2.39 -30.07
N ARG A 263 -2.09 -1.09 -29.90
CA ARG A 263 -1.93 -0.48 -28.58
C ARG A 263 -3.23 -0.65 -27.81
N ARG A 264 -3.15 -1.23 -26.63
CA ARG A 264 -4.26 -1.31 -25.69
C ARG A 264 -4.26 -0.08 -24.77
N PRO A 265 -5.44 0.32 -24.27
CA PRO A 265 -5.50 1.30 -23.21
C PRO A 265 -4.66 0.86 -22.00
N ASP A 266 -3.94 1.80 -21.42
CA ASP A 266 -3.07 1.59 -20.27
C ASP A 266 -3.30 2.65 -19.18
N ILE A 267 -2.45 2.69 -18.17
CA ILE A 267 -2.59 3.62 -17.05
C ILE A 267 -2.59 5.10 -17.48
N ARG A 268 -1.95 5.44 -18.62
CA ARG A 268 -1.95 6.81 -19.17
C ARG A 268 -3.35 7.21 -19.64
N ASP A 269 -4.03 6.31 -20.33
CA ASP A 269 -5.40 6.53 -20.81
C ASP A 269 -6.37 6.65 -19.65
N HIS A 270 -6.15 5.87 -18.58
CA HIS A 270 -6.93 5.97 -17.34
C HIS A 270 -6.72 7.33 -16.65
N VAL A 271 -5.49 7.80 -16.52
CA VAL A 271 -5.19 9.11 -15.90
C VAL A 271 -5.77 10.24 -16.75
N GLU A 272 -5.71 10.16 -18.09
CA GLU A 272 -6.30 11.16 -18.97
C GLU A 272 -7.82 11.17 -18.85
N TRP A 273 -8.43 9.98 -18.81
CA TRP A 273 -9.87 9.86 -18.55
C TRP A 273 -10.28 10.50 -17.21
N LEU A 274 -9.48 10.31 -16.14
CA LEU A 274 -9.72 10.93 -14.82
C LEU A 274 -9.70 12.45 -14.88
N ARG A 275 -8.80 13.05 -15.70
CA ARG A 275 -8.73 14.50 -15.87
C ARG A 275 -9.98 15.10 -16.50
N GLY A 276 -10.68 14.32 -17.31
CA GLY A 276 -11.93 14.72 -17.95
C GLY A 276 -13.18 14.56 -17.08
N GLN A 277 -13.06 14.08 -15.83
CA GLN A 277 -14.23 13.84 -14.98
C GLN A 277 -14.79 15.14 -14.37
N ASP A 278 -16.13 15.22 -14.25
CA ASP A 278 -16.80 16.32 -13.58
C ASP A 278 -16.64 16.25 -12.06
N THR A 279 -15.61 16.93 -11.56
CA THR A 279 -15.36 17.04 -10.13
C THR A 279 -16.43 17.81 -9.39
N GLY A 280 -17.19 18.69 -10.04
CA GLY A 280 -18.28 19.45 -9.45
C GLY A 280 -19.47 18.56 -9.07
N ALA A 281 -19.86 17.64 -9.96
CA ALA A 281 -20.92 16.66 -9.67
C ALA A 281 -20.49 15.72 -8.53
N ALA A 282 -19.25 15.20 -8.59
CA ALA A 282 -18.70 14.36 -7.54
C ALA A 282 -18.65 15.08 -6.18
N ARG A 283 -18.22 16.33 -6.16
CA ARG A 283 -18.18 17.16 -4.93
C ARG A 283 -19.56 17.35 -4.33
N ARG A 284 -20.59 17.66 -5.15
CA ARG A 284 -21.98 17.79 -4.65
C ARG A 284 -22.48 16.49 -4.05
N PHE A 285 -22.21 15.36 -4.70
CA PHE A 285 -22.58 14.05 -4.18
C PHE A 285 -21.91 13.77 -2.83
N TRP A 286 -20.59 13.89 -2.74
CA TRP A 286 -19.84 13.55 -1.53
C TRP A 286 -20.01 14.55 -0.38
N ALA A 287 -20.41 15.78 -0.65
CA ALA A 287 -20.77 16.74 0.40
C ALA A 287 -21.95 16.23 1.27
N THR A 288 -22.81 15.37 0.72
CA THR A 288 -23.98 14.82 1.42
C THR A 288 -23.86 13.33 1.71
N ALA A 289 -23.20 12.56 0.83
CA ALA A 289 -23.08 11.10 0.95
C ALA A 289 -21.92 10.64 1.84
N ALA A 290 -21.01 11.53 2.24
CA ALA A 290 -19.91 11.19 3.12
C ALA A 290 -20.41 10.71 4.49
N PRO A 291 -19.79 9.66 5.07
CA PRO A 291 -20.24 9.09 6.32
C PRO A 291 -20.24 10.12 7.47
N PRO A 292 -21.31 10.21 8.28
CA PRO A 292 -21.23 10.95 9.53
C PRO A 292 -20.12 10.38 10.44
N ALA A 293 -19.52 11.23 11.26
CA ALA A 293 -18.38 10.81 12.11
C ALA A 293 -18.73 9.62 13.03
N HIS A 294 -19.97 9.56 13.51
CA HIS A 294 -20.46 8.51 14.41
C HIS A 294 -20.90 7.22 13.69
N ALA A 295 -21.00 7.20 12.37
CA ALA A 295 -21.45 6.03 11.61
C ALA A 295 -20.35 4.98 11.39
N ALA A 296 -19.07 5.32 11.59
CA ALA A 296 -17.97 4.37 11.49
C ALA A 296 -17.93 3.47 12.74
N VAL A 297 -18.27 2.19 12.57
CA VAL A 297 -18.31 1.21 13.65
C VAL A 297 -17.22 0.16 13.42
N SER A 298 -16.44 -0.09 14.46
CA SER A 298 -15.46 -1.17 14.47
C SER A 298 -16.03 -2.39 15.21
N PRO A 299 -15.92 -3.61 14.67
CA PRO A 299 -16.33 -4.82 15.36
C PRO A 299 -15.34 -5.21 16.47
N GLY A 300 -14.94 -4.29 17.35
CA GLY A 300 -14.02 -4.53 18.45
C GLY A 300 -14.54 -3.93 19.76
N ARG A 301 -14.16 -4.50 20.90
CA ARG A 301 -14.52 -3.93 22.21
C ARG A 301 -13.73 -2.65 22.49
N PRO A 302 -14.38 -1.51 22.83
CA PRO A 302 -13.68 -0.36 23.37
C PRO A 302 -13.07 -0.76 24.73
N GLY A 303 -11.79 -0.48 24.92
CA GLY A 303 -11.12 -0.58 26.22
C GLY A 303 -10.51 -1.93 26.58
N THR A 304 -10.82 -3.03 25.91
CA THR A 304 -10.03 -4.26 26.02
C THR A 304 -8.92 -4.25 24.96
N ARG A 305 -7.85 -3.51 25.22
CA ARG A 305 -6.54 -3.95 24.74
C ARG A 305 -6.30 -5.30 25.41
N THR A 306 -6.83 -6.35 24.84
CA THR A 306 -6.43 -7.70 25.22
C THR A 306 -4.93 -7.71 24.99
N ARG A 307 -4.16 -7.85 26.08
CA ARG A 307 -2.71 -8.11 26.03
C ARG A 307 -2.51 -9.50 25.40
N THR A 308 -3.03 -9.69 24.19
CA THR A 308 -2.75 -10.90 23.42
C THR A 308 -1.31 -10.81 22.98
N ARG A 309 -0.53 -11.82 23.34
CA ARG A 309 0.89 -12.00 22.97
C ARG A 309 1.12 -12.04 21.44
N THR A 310 0.08 -12.09 20.64
CA THR A 310 0.13 -12.16 19.17
C THR A 310 -0.21 -10.79 18.59
N THR A 311 0.80 -10.12 18.05
CA THR A 311 0.66 -8.91 17.25
C THR A 311 0.66 -9.28 15.76
N GLY A 312 0.10 -8.41 14.90
CA GLY A 312 0.08 -8.59 13.46
C GLY A 312 -1.29 -9.00 12.91
N PRO A 313 -1.38 -9.25 11.59
CA PRO A 313 -2.65 -9.57 10.96
C PRO A 313 -3.14 -10.96 11.33
N GLY A 314 -4.44 -11.07 11.62
CA GLY A 314 -5.18 -12.32 11.75
C GLY A 314 -5.93 -12.63 10.46
N ARG A 315 -6.13 -13.91 10.16
CA ARG A 315 -6.92 -14.36 9.00
C ARG A 315 -7.81 -15.52 9.38
N ILE A 316 -9.10 -15.39 9.05
CA ILE A 316 -10.11 -16.41 9.30
C ILE A 316 -10.90 -16.62 8.02
N GLN A 317 -11.24 -17.85 7.72
CA GLN A 317 -11.96 -18.22 6.51
C GLN A 317 -13.16 -19.11 6.84
N ARG A 318 -14.28 -18.89 6.15
CA ARG A 318 -15.49 -19.71 6.19
C ARG A 318 -16.03 -19.87 4.78
N ARG A 319 -16.83 -20.93 4.57
CA ARG A 319 -17.36 -21.28 3.25
C ARG A 319 -18.85 -21.61 3.29
N LEU A 320 -19.63 -21.02 2.38
CA LEU A 320 -20.95 -21.52 2.00
C LEU A 320 -20.78 -22.61 0.94
N ARG A 321 -21.54 -23.68 1.08
CA ARG A 321 -21.57 -24.75 0.06
C ARG A 321 -22.21 -24.24 -1.24
N PRO A 322 -21.91 -24.83 -2.39
CA PRO A 322 -22.45 -24.39 -3.70
C PRO A 322 -23.95 -24.19 -3.73
N HIS A 323 -24.74 -25.15 -3.19
CA HIS A 323 -26.19 -25.05 -3.13
C HIS A 323 -26.66 -23.89 -2.23
N GLN A 324 -25.96 -23.58 -1.12
CA GLN A 324 -26.31 -22.47 -0.24
C GLN A 324 -26.02 -21.11 -0.91
N SER A 325 -24.90 -20.99 -1.61
CA SER A 325 -24.56 -19.83 -2.40
C SER A 325 -25.57 -19.62 -3.54
N ALA A 326 -25.95 -20.69 -4.25
CA ALA A 326 -26.97 -20.61 -5.29
C ALA A 326 -28.33 -20.14 -4.74
N ARG A 327 -28.77 -20.67 -3.58
CA ARG A 327 -30.00 -20.23 -2.91
C ARG A 327 -29.96 -18.76 -2.52
N LEU A 328 -28.82 -18.30 -1.95
CA LEU A 328 -28.62 -16.89 -1.60
C LEU A 328 -28.72 -15.99 -2.83
N ARG A 329 -28.08 -16.39 -3.92
CA ARG A 329 -28.11 -15.66 -5.19
C ARG A 329 -29.53 -15.55 -5.75
N SER A 330 -30.27 -16.67 -5.78
CA SER A 330 -31.67 -16.70 -6.26
C SER A 330 -32.58 -15.84 -5.36
N TRP A 331 -32.37 -15.90 -4.04
CA TRP A 331 -33.12 -15.10 -3.07
C TRP A 331 -32.88 -13.59 -3.24
N ALA A 332 -31.62 -13.18 -3.43
CA ALA A 332 -31.27 -11.77 -3.68
C ALA A 332 -31.83 -11.30 -5.03
N ALA A 333 -31.67 -12.10 -6.09
CA ALA A 333 -32.16 -11.78 -7.43
C ALA A 333 -33.68 -11.60 -7.46
N ALA A 334 -34.44 -12.43 -6.75
CA ALA A 334 -35.90 -12.31 -6.63
C ALA A 334 -36.33 -10.98 -5.97
N ARG A 335 -35.40 -10.29 -5.26
CA ARG A 335 -35.61 -8.97 -4.62
C ARG A 335 -34.92 -7.82 -5.36
N GLY A 336 -34.52 -8.08 -6.63
CA GLY A 336 -33.87 -7.10 -7.48
C GLY A 336 -32.46 -6.71 -7.01
N ALA A 337 -31.77 -7.58 -6.27
CA ALA A 337 -30.43 -7.31 -5.73
C ALA A 337 -29.45 -8.45 -6.07
N GLY A 338 -28.16 -8.19 -5.95
CA GLY A 338 -27.12 -9.19 -6.15
C GLY A 338 -26.72 -9.87 -4.84
N GLU A 339 -26.00 -10.98 -4.95
CA GLU A 339 -25.41 -11.70 -3.81
C GLU A 339 -24.44 -10.78 -3.03
N SER A 340 -23.74 -9.87 -3.72
CA SER A 340 -22.90 -8.86 -3.09
C SER A 340 -23.72 -7.89 -2.21
N SER A 341 -24.89 -7.45 -2.67
CA SER A 341 -25.79 -6.60 -1.86
C SER A 341 -26.27 -7.31 -0.62
N ALA A 342 -26.58 -8.62 -0.71
CA ALA A 342 -26.95 -9.43 0.44
C ALA A 342 -25.82 -9.52 1.47
N LEU A 343 -24.58 -9.71 1.02
CA LEU A 343 -23.41 -9.69 1.91
C LEU A 343 -23.22 -8.34 2.59
N HIS A 344 -23.31 -7.23 1.85
CA HIS A 344 -23.16 -5.90 2.39
C HIS A 344 -24.28 -5.56 3.38
N ALA A 345 -25.54 -5.99 3.11
CA ALA A 345 -26.66 -5.81 4.03
C ALA A 345 -26.42 -6.60 5.34
N VAL A 346 -26.00 -7.85 5.25
CA VAL A 346 -25.64 -8.66 6.43
C VAL A 346 -24.49 -8.01 7.21
N TRP A 347 -23.49 -7.46 6.53
CA TRP A 347 -22.40 -6.75 7.20
C TRP A 347 -22.92 -5.50 7.92
N ALA A 348 -23.77 -4.72 7.29
CA ALA A 348 -24.43 -3.55 7.92
C ALA A 348 -25.22 -3.95 9.18
N LEU A 349 -25.96 -5.07 9.15
CA LEU A 349 -26.68 -5.61 10.31
C LEU A 349 -25.73 -5.95 11.47
N LEU A 350 -24.59 -6.55 11.18
CA LEU A 350 -23.60 -6.89 12.21
C LEU A 350 -22.94 -5.65 12.80
N LEU A 351 -22.65 -4.64 11.98
CA LEU A 351 -22.14 -3.35 12.45
C LEU A 351 -23.17 -2.60 13.27
N TYR A 352 -24.45 -2.58 12.85
CA TYR A 352 -25.54 -1.99 13.61
C TYR A 352 -25.68 -2.66 14.98
N ARG A 353 -25.66 -3.99 15.03
CA ARG A 353 -25.66 -4.74 16.29
C ARG A 353 -24.45 -4.38 17.16
N ALA A 354 -23.28 -4.19 16.54
CA ALA A 354 -22.07 -3.79 17.24
C ALA A 354 -22.17 -2.37 17.82
N ALA A 355 -22.87 -1.46 17.14
CA ALA A 355 -23.11 -0.11 17.59
C ALA A 355 -23.95 -0.07 18.89
N GLY A 356 -24.84 -1.06 19.09
CA GLY A 356 -25.61 -1.20 20.32
C GLY A 356 -26.59 -0.03 20.59
N VAL A 357 -26.95 0.71 19.54
CA VAL A 357 -27.86 1.86 19.64
C VAL A 357 -29.30 1.41 19.48
N PRO A 358 -30.25 1.95 20.24
CA PRO A 358 -31.66 1.69 20.05
C PRO A 358 -32.21 2.52 18.89
N GLY A 359 -33.11 1.92 18.07
CA GLY A 359 -33.79 2.61 16.97
C GLY A 359 -32.95 2.76 15.70
N PRO A 360 -33.45 3.50 14.71
CA PRO A 360 -32.76 3.70 13.45
C PRO A 360 -31.42 4.41 13.62
N ALA A 361 -30.35 3.86 12.99
CA ALA A 361 -29.01 4.45 13.06
C ALA A 361 -28.24 4.30 11.76
N PRO A 362 -27.42 5.30 11.38
CA PRO A 362 -26.54 5.21 10.25
C PRO A 362 -25.35 4.28 10.58
N VAL A 363 -24.99 3.44 9.62
CA VAL A 363 -23.83 2.53 9.69
C VAL A 363 -23.02 2.72 8.44
N SER A 364 -21.72 2.89 8.58
CA SER A 364 -20.82 3.02 7.44
C SER A 364 -19.71 1.97 7.41
N PHE A 365 -19.39 1.55 6.21
CA PHE A 365 -18.29 0.64 5.92
C PHE A 365 -17.72 0.92 4.53
N GLY A 366 -16.50 0.48 4.26
CA GLY A 366 -15.91 0.57 2.94
C GLY A 366 -16.51 -0.49 2.01
N MET A 367 -16.86 -0.10 0.81
CA MET A 367 -17.23 -0.98 -0.29
C MET A 367 -16.15 -0.89 -1.37
N HIS A 368 -15.59 -2.02 -1.78
CA HIS A 368 -14.58 -2.04 -2.83
C HIS A 368 -15.25 -2.04 -4.20
N LEU A 369 -14.94 -1.05 -5.01
CA LEU A 369 -15.33 -0.97 -6.41
C LEU A 369 -14.15 -1.38 -7.29
N SER A 370 -14.42 -2.11 -8.38
CA SER A 370 -13.37 -2.63 -9.28
C SER A 370 -12.64 -1.54 -10.06
N GLY A 371 -13.29 -0.38 -10.25
CA GLY A 371 -12.78 0.72 -11.08
C GLY A 371 -12.61 0.34 -12.56
N ARG A 372 -13.13 -0.81 -12.99
CA ARG A 372 -13.01 -1.29 -14.37
C ARG A 372 -14.31 -1.26 -15.16
N ASP A 373 -15.41 -0.95 -14.48
CA ASP A 373 -16.73 -0.72 -15.06
C ASP A 373 -16.90 0.76 -15.48
N LEU A 374 -15.78 1.42 -15.83
CA LEU A 374 -15.73 2.82 -16.24
C LEU A 374 -16.19 3.00 -17.69
N MET A 375 -16.67 4.20 -18.03
CA MET A 375 -16.96 4.62 -19.40
C MET A 375 -15.68 4.86 -20.24
N LEU A 376 -14.60 4.18 -19.90
CA LEU A 376 -13.36 4.14 -20.64
C LEU A 376 -13.28 2.83 -21.44
N ARG A 377 -13.23 2.94 -22.76
CA ARG A 377 -13.14 1.75 -23.63
C ARG A 377 -11.90 0.93 -23.27
N GLY A 378 -12.10 -0.35 -22.94
CA GLY A 378 -11.03 -1.27 -22.60
C GLY A 378 -10.51 -1.16 -21.16
N ALA A 379 -11.17 -0.40 -20.28
CA ALA A 379 -10.80 -0.28 -18.86
C ALA A 379 -10.71 -1.66 -18.15
N ALA A 380 -11.55 -2.61 -18.56
CA ALA A 380 -11.57 -3.97 -18.02
C ALA A 380 -10.24 -4.73 -18.16
N ASP A 381 -9.44 -4.37 -19.17
CA ASP A 381 -8.16 -5.02 -19.51
C ASP A 381 -6.92 -4.18 -19.15
N ILE A 382 -7.08 -3.04 -18.45
CA ILE A 382 -5.94 -2.21 -18.01
C ILE A 382 -5.27 -2.83 -16.78
N PRO A 383 -4.01 -3.27 -16.86
CA PRO A 383 -3.23 -3.60 -15.67
C PRO A 383 -2.86 -2.30 -14.92
N GLY A 384 -3.20 -2.23 -13.65
CA GLY A 384 -2.95 -1.04 -12.82
C GLY A 384 -3.71 -1.11 -11.50
N LEU A 385 -3.59 -0.08 -10.69
CA LEU A 385 -4.43 0.15 -9.53
C LEU A 385 -5.65 0.96 -9.95
N LEU A 386 -6.74 0.31 -10.28
CA LEU A 386 -8.01 0.93 -10.65
C LEU A 386 -9.07 0.73 -9.55
N GLY A 387 -8.96 -0.37 -8.79
CA GLY A 387 -9.84 -0.65 -7.68
C GLY A 387 -9.73 0.41 -6.57
N ASN A 388 -10.88 0.81 -6.02
CA ASN A 388 -10.95 1.83 -4.99
C ASN A 388 -11.96 1.46 -3.90
N PRO A 389 -11.57 1.50 -2.62
CA PRO A 389 -12.50 1.35 -1.51
C PRO A 389 -13.18 2.70 -1.24
N LEU A 390 -14.50 2.74 -1.42
CA LEU A 390 -15.31 3.92 -1.13
C LEU A 390 -16.19 3.70 0.09
N PRO A 391 -16.42 4.72 0.93
CA PRO A 391 -17.32 4.61 2.05
C PRO A 391 -18.78 4.54 1.57
N VAL A 392 -19.56 3.66 2.15
CA VAL A 392 -21.01 3.59 1.99
C VAL A 392 -21.66 3.78 3.37
N THR A 393 -22.76 4.52 3.40
CA THR A 393 -23.55 4.70 4.60
C THR A 393 -24.98 4.24 4.31
N VAL A 394 -25.52 3.40 5.19
CA VAL A 394 -26.92 2.96 5.15
C VAL A 394 -27.56 3.17 6.51
N THR A 395 -28.84 3.50 6.53
CA THR A 395 -29.61 3.59 7.78
C THR A 395 -30.24 2.25 8.08
N VAL A 396 -29.86 1.65 9.20
CA VAL A 396 -30.43 0.40 9.68
C VAL A 396 -31.54 0.73 10.67
N ASP A 397 -32.78 0.41 10.28
CA ASP A 397 -33.96 0.56 11.13
C ASP A 397 -34.44 -0.84 11.57
N PRO A 398 -34.44 -1.14 12.89
CA PRO A 398 -34.87 -2.44 13.39
C PRO A 398 -36.34 -2.77 13.07
N THR A 399 -37.18 -1.75 12.88
CA THR A 399 -38.62 -1.91 12.61
C THR A 399 -38.93 -2.07 11.12
N ALA A 400 -38.03 -1.62 10.26
CA ALA A 400 -38.22 -1.69 8.81
C ALA A 400 -38.04 -3.11 8.26
N PRO A 401 -38.65 -3.42 7.11
CA PRO A 401 -38.42 -4.65 6.39
C PRO A 401 -36.93 -4.81 5.96
N LEU A 402 -36.40 -6.03 6.04
CA LEU A 402 -35.02 -6.30 5.59
C LEU A 402 -34.81 -5.95 4.11
N VAL A 403 -35.84 -6.10 3.29
CA VAL A 403 -35.77 -5.78 1.85
C VAL A 403 -35.45 -4.31 1.59
N ASP A 404 -35.85 -3.40 2.48
CA ASP A 404 -35.55 -1.97 2.34
C ASP A 404 -34.06 -1.70 2.59
N LEU A 405 -33.44 -2.37 3.56
CA LEU A 405 -31.99 -2.31 3.75
C LEU A 405 -31.25 -2.89 2.54
N LEU A 406 -31.74 -4.00 1.97
CA LEU A 406 -31.15 -4.61 0.78
C LEU A 406 -31.20 -3.66 -0.43
N ARG A 407 -32.34 -2.96 -0.60
CA ARG A 407 -32.50 -1.91 -1.64
C ARG A 407 -31.58 -0.73 -1.40
N GLN A 408 -31.50 -0.19 -0.17
CA GLN A 408 -30.57 0.89 0.18
C GLN A 408 -29.13 0.55 -0.19
N VAL A 409 -28.68 -0.66 0.15
CA VAL A 409 -27.30 -1.11 -0.15
C VAL A 409 -27.08 -1.22 -1.66
N ARG A 410 -28.05 -1.74 -2.40
CA ARG A 410 -27.98 -1.84 -3.87
C ARG A 410 -27.92 -0.44 -4.50
N ASP A 411 -28.81 0.46 -4.09
CA ASP A 411 -28.90 1.79 -4.67
C ASP A 411 -27.66 2.61 -4.34
N ALA A 412 -27.17 2.52 -3.10
CA ALA A 412 -25.89 3.13 -2.71
C ALA A 412 -24.70 2.59 -3.56
N ALA A 413 -24.66 1.29 -3.86
CA ALA A 413 -23.64 0.72 -4.74
C ALA A 413 -23.72 1.25 -6.17
N LEU A 414 -24.95 1.47 -6.69
CA LEU A 414 -25.17 2.10 -7.99
C LEU A 414 -24.72 3.56 -8.01
N ASP A 415 -25.06 4.33 -6.99
CA ASP A 415 -24.65 5.72 -6.85
C ASP A 415 -23.12 5.85 -6.78
N LEU A 416 -22.47 5.00 -5.98
CA LEU A 416 -21.01 4.97 -5.88
C LEU A 416 -20.33 4.60 -7.20
N SER A 417 -20.99 3.78 -8.04
CA SER A 417 -20.46 3.38 -9.34
C SER A 417 -20.29 4.54 -10.33
N ALA A 418 -20.93 5.67 -10.09
CA ALA A 418 -20.72 6.90 -10.85
C ALA A 418 -19.39 7.61 -10.49
N TYR A 419 -18.86 7.34 -9.31
CA TYR A 419 -17.70 8.05 -8.76
C TYR A 419 -16.59 7.11 -8.25
N PRO A 420 -16.26 5.98 -8.91
CA PRO A 420 -15.31 4.99 -8.41
C PRO A 420 -13.87 5.51 -8.36
N TRP A 421 -13.61 6.66 -8.97
CA TRP A 421 -12.32 7.31 -9.08
C TRP A 421 -12.01 8.32 -7.95
N VAL A 422 -12.99 8.65 -7.13
CA VAL A 422 -12.83 9.64 -6.06
C VAL A 422 -12.03 9.03 -4.91
N SER A 423 -10.95 9.71 -4.49
CA SER A 423 -10.14 9.26 -3.36
C SER A 423 -10.75 9.61 -2.01
N GLY A 424 -10.34 8.91 -0.96
CA GLY A 424 -10.73 9.21 0.41
C GLY A 424 -10.33 10.62 0.85
N ASP A 425 -9.18 11.14 0.35
CA ASP A 425 -8.73 12.51 0.64
C ASP A 425 -9.71 13.55 0.08
N LEU A 426 -10.18 13.37 -1.16
CA LEU A 426 -11.18 14.25 -1.77
C LEU A 426 -12.52 14.17 -1.05
N ILE A 427 -12.94 12.97 -0.62
CA ILE A 427 -14.18 12.81 0.16
C ILE A 427 -14.07 13.59 1.47
N ARG A 428 -12.94 13.48 2.19
CA ARG A 428 -12.70 14.25 3.43
C ARG A 428 -12.74 15.75 3.17
N GLU A 429 -12.03 16.22 2.16
CA GLU A 429 -11.99 17.63 1.78
C GLU A 429 -13.40 18.17 1.46
N TRP A 430 -14.16 17.46 0.60
CA TRP A 430 -15.48 17.92 0.15
C TRP A 430 -16.57 17.82 1.21
N SER A 431 -16.38 16.97 2.21
CA SER A 431 -17.30 16.83 3.35
C SER A 431 -16.86 17.65 4.57
N GLY A 432 -15.78 18.45 4.47
CA GLY A 432 -15.29 19.27 5.59
C GLY A 432 -14.68 18.48 6.73
N ARG A 433 -14.22 17.24 6.48
CA ARG A 433 -13.57 16.39 7.49
C ARG A 433 -12.07 16.63 7.52
N SER A 434 -11.46 16.41 8.69
CA SER A 434 -10.03 16.61 8.87
C SER A 434 -9.20 15.58 8.08
N PRO A 435 -8.04 15.98 7.52
CA PRO A 435 -7.11 15.06 6.94
C PRO A 435 -6.70 13.99 7.97
N GLY A 436 -6.90 12.72 7.63
CA GLY A 436 -6.60 11.60 8.54
C GLY A 436 -7.79 11.03 9.30
N ASP A 437 -8.95 11.68 9.27
CA ASP A 437 -10.20 11.08 9.76
C ASP A 437 -10.49 9.80 9.00
N ARG A 438 -10.82 8.74 9.73
CA ARG A 438 -11.28 7.51 9.10
C ARG A 438 -12.70 7.68 8.59
N LEU A 439 -12.89 7.42 7.31
CA LEU A 439 -14.21 7.36 6.70
C LEU A 439 -14.95 6.08 7.09
N THR A 440 -14.21 4.98 7.26
CA THR A 440 -14.75 3.67 7.66
C THR A 440 -13.70 2.90 8.46
N ASP A 441 -14.15 1.97 9.32
CA ASP A 441 -13.28 1.06 10.07
C ASP A 441 -13.26 -0.36 9.48
N THR A 442 -14.15 -0.65 8.54
CA THR A 442 -14.22 -1.98 7.90
C THR A 442 -14.36 -1.84 6.39
N LEU A 443 -13.87 -2.83 5.65
CA LEU A 443 -13.97 -2.93 4.20
C LEU A 443 -14.61 -4.26 3.83
N VAL A 444 -15.60 -4.22 2.94
CA VAL A 444 -16.18 -5.40 2.33
C VAL A 444 -15.85 -5.42 0.83
N ARG A 445 -15.32 -6.54 0.38
CA ARG A 445 -14.88 -6.75 -0.98
C ARG A 445 -15.55 -7.99 -1.54
N PHE A 446 -16.27 -7.86 -2.63
CA PHE A 446 -16.84 -9.00 -3.35
C PHE A 446 -16.10 -9.15 -4.68
N ASP A 447 -15.20 -10.14 -4.75
CA ASP A 447 -14.34 -10.34 -5.90
C ASP A 447 -14.92 -11.39 -6.85
N THR A 448 -15.14 -11.00 -8.09
CA THR A 448 -15.35 -11.96 -9.18
C THR A 448 -13.97 -12.49 -9.60
N ARG A 449 -13.74 -13.79 -9.41
CA ARG A 449 -12.51 -14.44 -9.85
C ARG A 449 -12.62 -14.71 -11.35
N PRO A 450 -11.81 -14.07 -12.19
CA PRO A 450 -11.81 -14.41 -13.59
C PRO A 450 -11.18 -15.79 -13.76
N GLU A 451 -11.93 -16.71 -14.32
CA GLU A 451 -11.36 -17.96 -14.79
C GLU A 451 -10.40 -17.73 -15.95
N LEU A 452 -9.43 -18.62 -16.06
CA LEU A 452 -8.58 -18.64 -17.22
C LEU A 452 -9.45 -18.93 -18.46
N PRO A 453 -9.37 -18.17 -19.56
CA PRO A 453 -10.13 -18.48 -20.77
C PRO A 453 -9.98 -19.93 -21.18
N GLN A 454 -11.07 -20.57 -21.54
CA GLN A 454 -11.09 -22.01 -21.84
C GLN A 454 -10.06 -22.39 -22.93
N ALA A 455 -9.95 -21.59 -23.98
CA ALA A 455 -8.96 -21.81 -25.03
C ALA A 455 -7.52 -21.85 -24.45
N LEU A 456 -7.16 -20.89 -23.62
CA LEU A 456 -5.84 -20.82 -23.02
C LEU A 456 -5.56 -22.00 -22.09
N ARG A 457 -6.57 -22.43 -21.32
CA ARG A 457 -6.48 -23.62 -20.47
C ARG A 457 -6.30 -24.90 -21.29
N CYS A 458 -7.02 -25.03 -22.41
CA CYS A 458 -6.89 -26.16 -23.31
C CYS A 458 -5.49 -26.24 -23.95
N GLU A 459 -4.93 -25.10 -24.37
CA GLU A 459 -3.58 -25.03 -24.95
C GLU A 459 -2.49 -25.41 -23.92
N LEU A 460 -2.60 -24.91 -22.67
CA LEU A 460 -1.71 -25.33 -21.58
C LEU A 460 -1.79 -26.83 -21.33
N ASN A 461 -3.01 -27.37 -21.23
CA ASN A 461 -3.22 -28.80 -21.02
C ASN A 461 -2.67 -29.66 -22.17
N ALA A 462 -2.79 -29.20 -23.43
CA ALA A 462 -2.22 -29.88 -24.60
C ALA A 462 -0.69 -30.00 -24.53
N ARG A 463 -0.03 -29.09 -23.81
CA ARG A 463 1.42 -29.13 -23.52
C ARG A 463 1.75 -29.84 -22.20
N GLY A 464 0.80 -30.53 -21.58
CA GLY A 464 0.98 -31.20 -20.30
C GLY A 464 1.11 -30.27 -19.10
N ILE A 465 0.73 -28.99 -19.24
CA ILE A 465 0.83 -27.97 -18.22
C ILE A 465 -0.54 -27.76 -17.57
N ARG A 466 -0.59 -27.86 -16.25
CA ARG A 466 -1.74 -27.50 -15.42
C ARG A 466 -1.36 -26.41 -14.44
N VAL A 467 -2.18 -25.37 -14.35
CA VAL A 467 -1.96 -24.23 -13.45
C VAL A 467 -3.17 -24.03 -12.55
N ASP A 468 -2.91 -23.74 -11.29
CA ASP A 468 -3.93 -23.28 -10.37
C ASP A 468 -4.30 -21.82 -10.64
N LEU A 469 -5.47 -21.41 -10.21
CA LEU A 469 -5.81 -19.99 -10.21
C LEU A 469 -4.95 -19.25 -9.17
N PRO A 470 -4.34 -18.11 -9.53
CA PRO A 470 -3.55 -17.32 -8.60
C PRO A 470 -4.34 -16.94 -7.35
N GLN A 471 -3.75 -17.14 -6.18
CA GLN A 471 -4.33 -16.83 -4.88
C GLN A 471 -3.58 -15.69 -4.24
N SER A 472 -4.32 -14.70 -3.73
CA SER A 472 -3.75 -13.62 -2.96
C SER A 472 -3.32 -14.13 -1.58
N VAL A 473 -2.10 -13.82 -1.18
CA VAL A 473 -1.67 -13.91 0.21
C VAL A 473 -2.12 -12.63 0.87
N SER A 474 -2.93 -12.74 1.94
CA SER A 474 -3.46 -11.57 2.65
C SER A 474 -2.36 -10.57 2.96
N SER A 475 -2.53 -9.35 2.49
CA SER A 475 -1.74 -8.19 2.90
C SER A 475 -2.24 -7.64 4.23
N ASP A 476 -1.38 -6.89 4.92
CA ASP A 476 -1.78 -6.03 6.04
C ASP A 476 -2.75 -4.98 5.52
N THR A 477 -3.98 -5.02 6.00
CA THR A 477 -4.94 -3.95 5.70
C THR A 477 -4.69 -2.77 6.64
N SER A 478 -4.86 -1.56 6.12
CA SER A 478 -4.85 -0.33 6.94
C SER A 478 -6.08 -0.21 7.83
N LEU A 479 -7.09 -1.06 7.62
CA LEU A 479 -8.36 -1.08 8.33
C LEU A 479 -8.40 -2.19 9.38
N PRO A 480 -9.11 -1.98 10.50
CA PRO A 480 -9.27 -2.99 11.54
C PRO A 480 -9.80 -4.33 11.04
N VAL A 481 -10.72 -4.33 10.08
CA VAL A 481 -11.28 -5.55 9.48
C VAL A 481 -11.49 -5.36 7.97
N THR A 482 -11.04 -6.34 7.20
CA THR A 482 -11.38 -6.48 5.78
C THR A 482 -12.02 -7.83 5.54
N LEU A 483 -13.22 -7.83 4.97
CA LEU A 483 -13.96 -9.00 4.56
C LEU A 483 -13.89 -9.16 3.04
N VAL A 484 -13.35 -10.28 2.57
CA VAL A 484 -13.27 -10.62 1.15
C VAL A 484 -14.15 -11.81 0.86
N ALA A 485 -15.09 -11.65 -0.06
CA ALA A 485 -15.97 -12.71 -0.57
C ALA A 485 -15.54 -13.12 -1.97
N ARG A 486 -15.46 -14.44 -2.22
CA ARG A 486 -15.08 -15.01 -3.53
C ARG A 486 -15.80 -16.33 -3.77
N HIS A 487 -16.19 -16.56 -5.00
CA HIS A 487 -16.60 -17.90 -5.42
C HIS A 487 -15.38 -18.80 -5.61
N ASP A 488 -15.48 -20.04 -5.15
CA ASP A 488 -14.51 -21.07 -5.46
C ASP A 488 -14.85 -21.76 -6.80
N SER A 489 -13.97 -22.66 -7.26
CA SER A 489 -14.16 -23.39 -8.53
C SER A 489 -15.39 -24.30 -8.57
N GLN A 490 -16.03 -24.56 -7.43
CA GLN A 490 -17.24 -25.38 -7.31
C GLN A 490 -18.50 -24.52 -7.15
N GLY A 491 -18.39 -23.19 -7.19
CA GLY A 491 -19.50 -22.26 -7.02
C GLY A 491 -19.91 -22.00 -5.57
N GLY A 492 -19.12 -22.46 -4.60
CA GLY A 492 -19.30 -22.12 -3.20
C GLY A 492 -18.76 -20.71 -2.90
N LEU A 493 -19.40 -19.97 -1.97
CA LEU A 493 -18.95 -18.66 -1.57
C LEU A 493 -18.00 -18.77 -0.37
N THR A 494 -16.75 -18.34 -0.55
CA THR A 494 -15.74 -18.28 0.50
C THR A 494 -15.63 -16.88 1.02
N LEU A 495 -15.80 -16.70 2.33
CA LEU A 495 -15.54 -15.45 3.03
C LEU A 495 -14.23 -15.54 3.80
N THR A 496 -13.37 -14.57 3.59
CA THR A 496 -12.09 -14.41 4.31
C THR A 496 -12.10 -13.09 5.05
N ALA A 497 -12.00 -13.13 6.37
CA ALA A 497 -11.79 -11.94 7.19
C ALA A 497 -10.31 -11.82 7.53
N THR A 498 -9.71 -10.68 7.19
CA THR A 498 -8.40 -10.25 7.67
C THR A 498 -8.61 -9.15 8.70
N HIS A 499 -7.97 -9.25 9.86
CA HIS A 499 -8.16 -8.31 10.95
C HIS A 499 -6.84 -7.96 11.63
N ASP A 500 -6.78 -6.78 12.24
CA ASP A 500 -5.66 -6.38 13.09
C ASP A 500 -5.88 -6.96 14.50
N ARG A 501 -5.00 -7.88 14.92
CA ARG A 501 -5.04 -8.51 16.23
C ARG A 501 -4.87 -7.53 17.38
N ALA A 502 -4.33 -6.34 17.12
CA ALA A 502 -4.26 -5.28 18.14
C ALA A 502 -5.64 -4.71 18.47
N GLY A 503 -6.59 -4.75 17.54
CA GLY A 503 -7.95 -4.21 17.69
C GLY A 503 -9.04 -5.28 17.84
N LEU A 504 -8.84 -6.49 17.30
CA LEU A 504 -9.84 -7.55 17.28
C LEU A 504 -9.17 -8.91 17.50
N SER A 505 -9.61 -9.68 18.50
CA SER A 505 -9.07 -11.01 18.75
C SER A 505 -9.46 -12.01 17.65
N ASP A 506 -8.65 -13.08 17.45
CA ASP A 506 -8.99 -14.16 16.51
C ASP A 506 -10.34 -14.82 16.87
N ALA A 507 -10.68 -14.90 18.15
CA ALA A 507 -11.95 -15.45 18.64
C ALA A 507 -13.13 -14.57 18.24
N ASP A 508 -13.03 -13.24 18.44
CA ASP A 508 -14.09 -12.29 18.11
C ASP A 508 -14.25 -12.17 16.59
N ALA A 509 -13.16 -12.15 15.83
CA ALA A 509 -13.18 -12.18 14.38
C ALA A 509 -13.84 -13.47 13.84
N SER A 510 -13.53 -14.62 14.45
CA SER A 510 -14.14 -15.92 14.11
C SER A 510 -15.65 -15.93 14.39
N LYS A 511 -16.04 -15.35 15.54
CA LYS A 511 -17.45 -15.21 15.93
C LYS A 511 -18.20 -14.32 14.93
N THR A 512 -17.67 -13.13 14.63
CA THR A 512 -18.28 -12.20 13.68
C THR A 512 -18.46 -12.85 12.30
N LEU A 513 -17.44 -13.54 11.80
CA LEU A 513 -17.51 -14.20 10.52
C LEU A 513 -18.52 -15.37 10.54
N SER A 514 -18.61 -16.09 11.66
CA SER A 514 -19.59 -17.18 11.85
C SER A 514 -21.02 -16.65 11.87
N GLN A 515 -21.27 -15.50 12.50
CA GLN A 515 -22.56 -14.82 12.50
C GLN A 515 -22.93 -14.33 11.09
N CYS A 516 -21.98 -13.77 10.36
CA CYS A 516 -22.16 -13.37 8.96
C CYS A 516 -22.60 -14.58 8.12
N MET A 517 -21.88 -15.68 8.22
CA MET A 517 -22.19 -16.90 7.51
C MET A 517 -23.55 -17.51 7.90
N HIS A 518 -23.91 -17.39 9.17
CA HIS A 518 -25.20 -17.89 9.68
C HIS A 518 -26.35 -17.11 9.07
N LEU A 519 -26.30 -15.79 9.08
CA LEU A 519 -27.31 -14.95 8.45
C LEU A 519 -27.41 -15.22 6.95
N LEU A 520 -26.29 -15.24 6.22
CA LEU A 520 -26.29 -15.54 4.77
C LEU A 520 -26.92 -16.90 4.42
N ARG A 521 -26.83 -17.89 5.32
CA ARG A 521 -27.49 -19.20 5.13
C ARG A 521 -28.99 -19.14 5.36
N LEU A 522 -29.43 -18.35 6.36
CA LEU A 522 -30.84 -18.31 6.77
C LEU A 522 -31.67 -17.34 5.97
N LEU A 523 -31.07 -16.26 5.41
CA LEU A 523 -31.83 -15.29 4.60
C LEU A 523 -32.70 -15.93 3.52
N PRO A 524 -32.24 -16.96 2.75
CA PRO A 524 -33.09 -17.63 1.76
C PRO A 524 -34.31 -18.39 2.31
N ASP A 525 -34.35 -18.65 3.62
CA ASP A 525 -35.51 -19.32 4.25
C ASP A 525 -36.64 -18.32 4.56
N HIS A 526 -36.33 -17.01 4.56
CA HIS A 526 -37.30 -15.95 4.77
C HIS A 526 -37.86 -15.45 3.43
N HIS A 527 -39.02 -15.99 3.05
CA HIS A 527 -39.69 -15.63 1.79
C HIS A 527 -40.58 -14.40 1.94
N ASP A 528 -41.05 -14.10 3.14
CA ASP A 528 -41.88 -12.92 3.42
C ASP A 528 -41.04 -11.64 3.35
N GLU A 529 -41.45 -10.71 2.49
CA GLU A 529 -40.80 -9.40 2.34
C GLU A 529 -41.04 -8.48 3.57
N ARG A 530 -41.97 -8.82 4.45
CA ARG A 530 -42.28 -8.09 5.67
C ARG A 530 -41.35 -8.41 6.85
N VAL A 531 -40.48 -9.40 6.71
CA VAL A 531 -39.52 -9.77 7.76
C VAL A 531 -38.69 -8.54 8.14
N THR A 532 -38.78 -8.14 9.41
CA THR A 532 -38.07 -6.94 9.90
C THR A 532 -36.61 -7.21 10.20
N VAL A 533 -35.80 -6.15 10.20
CA VAL A 533 -34.42 -6.18 10.64
C VAL A 533 -34.27 -6.77 12.03
N ALA A 534 -35.14 -6.40 12.99
CA ALA A 534 -35.14 -6.93 14.35
C ALA A 534 -35.36 -8.45 14.39
N GLN A 535 -36.26 -8.99 13.57
CA GLN A 535 -36.49 -10.43 13.47
C GLN A 535 -35.26 -11.14 12.95
N VAL A 536 -34.57 -10.61 11.92
CA VAL A 536 -33.34 -11.19 11.38
C VAL A 536 -32.20 -11.15 12.39
N LEU A 537 -32.05 -10.05 13.13
CA LEU A 537 -31.06 -9.94 14.21
C LEU A 537 -31.35 -10.92 15.37
N GLY A 538 -32.62 -11.22 15.60
CA GLY A 538 -33.07 -12.23 16.57
C GLY A 538 -32.63 -13.67 16.26
N LEU A 539 -32.31 -13.97 15.00
CA LEU A 539 -31.74 -15.27 14.59
C LEU A 539 -30.33 -15.51 15.15
N LEU A 540 -29.65 -14.46 15.53
CA LEU A 540 -28.38 -14.56 16.24
C LEU A 540 -28.68 -14.84 17.73
N ARG A 541 -28.11 -15.92 18.29
CA ARG A 541 -28.43 -16.39 19.65
C ARG A 541 -28.28 -15.29 20.71
N ALA A 542 -29.29 -15.11 21.53
CA ALA A 542 -29.20 -14.29 22.73
C ALA A 542 -28.09 -14.85 23.64
N GLY A 543 -27.17 -14.04 24.08
CA GLY A 543 -26.02 -14.42 24.89
C GLY A 543 -24.66 -14.30 24.18
N GLU A 544 -24.66 -14.06 22.89
CA GLU A 544 -23.48 -13.62 22.20
C GLU A 544 -23.27 -12.13 22.50
N VAL A 545 -22.10 -11.81 23.08
CA VAL A 545 -21.74 -10.43 23.44
C VAL A 545 -21.86 -9.55 22.21
N PRO A 546 -22.62 -8.44 22.27
CA PRO A 546 -22.63 -7.44 21.18
C PRO A 546 -21.21 -6.97 20.92
N LEU A 547 -20.85 -6.81 19.68
CA LEU A 547 -19.61 -6.11 19.33
C LEU A 547 -19.83 -4.67 19.82
N ALA A 548 -18.91 -4.16 20.64
CA ALA A 548 -19.11 -2.85 21.21
C ALA A 548 -18.90 -1.75 20.17
N ALA A 549 -19.79 -0.76 20.22
CA ALA A 549 -19.61 0.49 19.48
C ALA A 549 -18.31 1.17 19.90
N ARG A 550 -17.68 1.86 18.97
CA ARG A 550 -16.64 2.82 19.28
C ARG A 550 -17.26 3.91 20.16
N GLN A 551 -16.89 3.98 21.44
CA GLN A 551 -17.09 5.21 22.17
C GLN A 551 -16.26 6.28 21.46
N GLU A 552 -16.89 7.39 21.08
CA GLU A 552 -16.14 8.57 20.66
C GLU A 552 -15.05 8.82 21.70
N PRO A 553 -13.79 9.00 21.31
CA PRO A 553 -12.85 9.59 22.22
C PRO A 553 -13.49 10.92 22.65
N GLY A 554 -13.76 11.07 23.96
CA GLY A 554 -14.19 12.36 24.49
C GLY A 554 -13.30 13.46 23.92
N PRO A 555 -13.73 14.73 23.86
CA PRO A 555 -13.08 15.79 23.14
C PRO A 555 -11.62 15.89 23.59
N ARG A 556 -10.74 15.20 22.86
CA ARG A 556 -9.30 15.38 22.96
C ARG A 556 -8.98 16.43 21.92
N GLY A 557 -8.70 17.65 22.34
CA GLY A 557 -8.28 18.72 21.46
C GLY A 557 -6.98 18.44 20.70
N PHE A 558 -6.46 17.22 20.76
CA PHE A 558 -5.26 16.80 20.03
C PHE A 558 -5.23 15.30 19.77
N ALA A 559 -4.53 14.90 18.69
CA ALA A 559 -4.24 13.51 18.36
C ALA A 559 -2.72 13.29 18.20
N LEU A 560 -2.21 12.21 18.80
CA LEU A 560 -0.83 11.79 18.69
C LEU A 560 -0.72 10.54 17.82
N ALA A 561 0.19 10.58 16.83
CA ALA A 561 0.52 9.42 16.01
C ALA A 561 2.03 9.25 15.90
N VAL A 562 2.55 8.04 16.11
CA VAL A 562 3.97 7.74 15.89
C VAL A 562 4.20 7.54 14.41
N LEU A 563 5.01 8.42 13.81
CA LEU A 563 5.35 8.38 12.39
C LEU A 563 6.61 7.55 12.14
N ARG A 564 7.56 7.57 13.08
CA ARG A 564 8.80 6.81 13.03
C ARG A 564 9.19 6.36 14.44
N ALA A 565 9.50 5.07 14.61
CA ALA A 565 10.12 4.57 15.83
C ALA A 565 11.59 4.97 15.83
N GLY A 566 12.05 5.68 16.84
CA GLY A 566 13.46 6.01 17.03
C GLY A 566 14.17 5.04 17.95
N GLU A 567 15.48 5.26 18.14
CA GLU A 567 16.27 4.51 19.12
C GLU A 567 15.77 4.77 20.55
N PRO A 568 15.91 3.80 21.48
CA PRO A 568 15.36 3.90 22.83
C PRO A 568 15.82 5.11 23.64
N GLN A 569 16.99 5.66 23.38
CA GLN A 569 17.61 6.80 24.08
C GLN A 569 17.62 8.11 23.26
N ALA A 570 17.10 8.08 22.03
CA ALA A 570 17.09 9.25 21.17
C ALA A 570 16.01 10.27 21.57
N ASP A 571 16.18 11.51 21.16
CA ASP A 571 15.20 12.58 21.36
C ASP A 571 13.88 12.30 20.63
N VAL A 572 12.84 13.05 20.97
CA VAL A 572 11.52 12.93 20.32
C VAL A 572 11.27 14.19 19.49
N ILE A 573 11.04 14.00 18.19
CA ILE A 573 10.63 15.08 17.28
C ILE A 573 9.11 15.01 17.15
N ALA A 574 8.41 16.08 17.51
CA ALA A 574 6.98 16.22 17.34
C ALA A 574 6.66 17.22 16.22
N LEU A 575 6.03 16.73 15.16
CA LEU A 575 5.57 17.52 14.02
C LEU A 575 4.18 18.05 14.34
N VAL A 576 4.06 19.35 14.57
CA VAL A 576 2.80 19.99 14.93
C VAL A 576 1.96 20.22 13.68
N LYS A 577 0.77 19.63 13.63
CA LYS A 577 -0.19 19.75 12.53
C LYS A 577 -1.37 20.61 12.98
N VAL A 578 -1.59 21.70 12.29
CA VAL A 578 -2.76 22.58 12.42
C VAL A 578 -3.28 22.90 11.02
N PRO A 579 -4.53 23.37 10.87
CA PRO A 579 -5.03 23.89 9.60
C PRO A 579 -4.10 24.95 9.01
N GLY A 580 -3.86 24.89 7.70
CA GLY A 580 -2.97 25.83 6.98
C GLY A 580 -1.50 25.40 6.88
N VAL A 581 -1.08 24.25 7.41
CA VAL A 581 0.23 23.66 7.11
C VAL A 581 0.22 23.17 5.66
N PRO A 582 1.28 23.50 4.85
CA PRO A 582 1.34 23.06 3.47
C PRO A 582 1.24 21.52 3.34
N PRO A 583 0.33 20.99 2.53
CA PRO A 583 0.20 19.54 2.33
C PRO A 583 1.53 18.94 1.88
N GLY A 584 1.93 17.82 2.49
CA GLY A 584 3.16 17.11 2.13
C GLY A 584 4.46 17.67 2.71
N ALA A 585 4.46 18.83 3.42
CA ALA A 585 5.68 19.39 3.99
C ALA A 585 6.36 18.43 4.99
N TYR A 586 5.59 17.82 5.85
CA TYR A 586 6.10 16.85 6.82
C TYR A 586 6.41 15.48 6.19
N ASP A 587 5.73 15.11 5.14
CA ASP A 587 5.99 13.87 4.41
C ASP A 587 7.34 13.96 3.67
N LEU A 588 7.63 15.12 3.07
CA LEU A 588 8.93 15.41 2.46
C LEU A 588 10.07 15.49 3.49
N LEU A 589 9.77 15.98 4.69
CA LEU A 589 10.73 15.95 5.79
C LEU A 589 11.02 14.52 6.22
N LEU A 590 9.99 13.71 6.44
CA LEU A 590 10.11 12.31 6.87
C LEU A 590 10.88 11.46 5.87
N SER A 591 10.67 11.67 4.57
CA SER A 591 11.36 10.92 3.51
C SER A 591 12.85 11.22 3.39
N ARG A 592 13.32 12.34 3.96
CA ARG A 592 14.71 12.81 3.87
C ARG A 592 15.46 12.80 5.19
N TYR A 593 14.74 12.61 6.30
CA TYR A 593 15.34 12.60 7.62
C TYR A 593 15.82 11.20 7.99
N ASP A 594 17.11 11.03 8.26
CA ASP A 594 17.76 9.74 8.59
C ASP A 594 18.25 9.63 10.05
N GLY A 595 17.91 10.60 10.91
CA GLY A 595 18.34 10.63 12.30
C GLY A 595 17.76 9.52 13.17
N PRO A 596 18.36 9.23 14.35
CA PRO A 596 17.93 8.17 15.26
C PRO A 596 16.68 8.54 16.08
N GLU A 597 16.18 9.77 15.97
CA GLU A 597 15.12 10.31 16.81
C GLU A 597 13.76 9.66 16.48
N ARG A 598 12.94 9.53 17.53
CA ARG A 598 11.54 9.12 17.37
C ARG A 598 10.74 10.29 16.82
N ILE A 599 9.97 10.08 15.74
CA ILE A 599 9.14 11.13 15.14
C ILE A 599 7.68 10.83 15.40
N VAL A 600 6.96 11.81 15.92
CA VAL A 600 5.52 11.76 16.18
C VAL A 600 4.81 12.91 15.49
N SER A 601 3.56 12.71 15.10
CA SER A 601 2.66 13.77 14.65
C SER A 601 1.79 14.20 15.82
N LEU A 602 1.72 15.50 16.07
CA LEU A 602 0.81 16.14 17.02
C LEU A 602 -0.19 16.95 16.21
N ALA A 603 -1.36 16.39 15.95
CA ALA A 603 -2.46 17.07 15.27
C ALA A 603 -3.37 17.72 16.32
N LEU A 604 -3.62 19.00 16.16
CA LEU A 604 -4.56 19.78 16.95
C LEU A 604 -5.84 20.00 16.16
N ASP A 605 -6.99 19.96 16.83
CA ASP A 605 -8.28 20.28 16.22
C ASP A 605 -8.49 21.79 16.06
N ASP A 606 -9.54 22.16 15.33
CA ASP A 606 -9.89 23.57 15.07
C ASP A 606 -10.31 24.34 16.33
N ALA A 607 -10.59 23.64 17.43
CA ALA A 607 -10.92 24.25 18.72
C ALA A 607 -9.70 24.83 19.44
N GLY A 608 -8.47 24.61 18.91
CA GLY A 608 -7.24 25.28 19.38
C GLY A 608 -6.80 24.90 20.78
N GLY A 609 -7.33 23.83 21.35
CA GLY A 609 -6.95 23.37 22.69
C GLY A 609 -5.50 22.85 22.70
N LEU A 610 -4.62 23.48 23.48
CA LEU A 610 -3.27 22.97 23.70
C LEU A 610 -3.33 21.62 24.44
N PRO A 611 -2.47 20.65 24.12
CA PRO A 611 -2.45 19.36 24.80
C PRO A 611 -2.16 19.57 26.28
N PRO A 612 -2.94 18.97 27.17
CA PRO A 612 -2.67 19.04 28.60
C PRO A 612 -1.33 18.37 28.92
N PRO A 613 -0.67 18.73 30.03
CA PRO A 613 0.61 18.14 30.44
C PRO A 613 0.62 16.61 30.46
N SER A 614 -0.52 15.99 30.79
CA SER A 614 -0.70 14.55 30.75
C SER A 614 -0.65 13.96 29.32
N GLY A 615 -1.11 14.69 28.31
CA GLY A 615 -1.03 14.30 26.90
C GLY A 615 0.39 14.30 26.36
N LEU A 616 1.24 15.20 26.83
CA LEU A 616 2.65 15.25 26.47
C LEU A 616 3.47 14.10 27.09
N ARG A 617 3.01 13.51 28.20
CA ARG A 617 3.61 12.29 28.80
C ARG A 617 3.49 11.07 27.88
N GLU A 618 2.47 11.02 27.03
CA GLU A 618 2.31 9.95 26.02
C GLU A 618 3.44 9.95 24.97
N LEU A 619 4.18 11.06 24.85
CA LEU A 619 5.37 11.15 24.00
C LEU A 619 6.56 10.33 24.56
N GLY A 620 6.44 9.75 25.75
CA GLY A 620 7.48 8.97 26.41
C GLY A 620 8.56 9.82 27.10
N LEU A 621 8.21 11.06 27.41
CA LEU A 621 9.00 11.94 28.25
C LEU A 621 8.73 11.57 29.71
N ARG A 622 9.70 10.95 30.41
CA ARG A 622 9.60 10.64 31.84
C ARG A 622 10.01 11.86 32.68
N GLU A 623 9.31 12.09 33.77
CA GLU A 623 9.80 13.02 34.80
C GLU A 623 11.08 12.45 35.43
N PRO A 624 12.06 13.29 35.81
CA PRO A 624 13.26 12.86 36.50
C PRO A 624 12.84 12.19 37.84
N GLY A 625 13.26 10.94 38.04
CA GLY A 625 13.12 10.29 39.32
C GLY A 625 13.96 11.00 40.38
N PRO A 626 13.61 10.90 41.67
CA PRO A 626 14.39 11.50 42.75
C PRO A 626 15.84 10.97 42.70
N GLY A 627 16.80 11.87 42.51
CA GLY A 627 18.24 11.55 42.44
C GLY A 627 18.87 11.54 41.02
N GLN A 628 18.13 11.81 39.95
CA GLN A 628 18.68 11.90 38.58
C GLN A 628 19.11 13.35 38.25
N THR A 629 20.33 13.49 37.72
CA THR A 629 20.86 14.77 37.26
C THR A 629 20.03 15.35 36.11
N PRO A 630 19.64 16.66 36.16
CA PRO A 630 18.98 17.33 35.04
C PRO A 630 19.85 17.29 33.80
N GLY A 631 19.38 16.72 32.68
CA GLY A 631 20.07 16.68 31.41
C GLY A 631 20.33 15.33 30.78
N ALA A 632 20.13 14.20 31.50
CA ALA A 632 20.37 12.85 31.02
C ALA A 632 19.17 12.20 30.28
N GLY A 633 18.00 12.89 30.20
CA GLY A 633 16.79 12.37 29.58
C GLY A 633 16.61 12.73 28.11
N ARG A 634 15.58 12.15 27.49
CA ARG A 634 15.13 12.50 26.16
C ARG A 634 14.59 13.94 26.12
N ARG A 635 14.92 14.66 25.06
CA ARG A 635 14.38 16.01 24.80
C ARG A 635 13.26 15.98 23.79
N LEU A 636 12.37 16.96 23.93
CA LEU A 636 11.32 17.21 22.96
C LEU A 636 11.77 18.28 21.97
N VAL A 637 11.70 17.96 20.68
CA VAL A 637 11.91 18.91 19.59
C VAL A 637 10.58 19.10 18.86
N LEU A 638 9.99 20.27 18.98
CA LEU A 638 8.73 20.63 18.33
C LEU A 638 9.04 21.29 16.98
N CYS A 639 8.47 20.77 15.91
CA CYS A 639 8.65 21.29 14.55
C CYS A 639 7.30 21.79 14.00
N GLY A 640 7.28 23.03 13.51
CA GLY A 640 6.08 23.62 12.93
C GLY A 640 6.38 24.48 11.70
N CYS A 641 5.53 24.37 10.66
CA CYS A 641 5.55 25.17 9.44
C CYS A 641 4.42 26.21 9.49
N GLY A 642 4.69 27.45 9.13
CA GLY A 642 3.67 28.51 9.06
C GLY A 642 2.88 28.64 10.37
N PRO A 643 1.55 28.49 10.35
CA PRO A 643 0.70 28.56 11.55
C PRO A 643 1.12 27.59 12.64
N ALA A 644 1.54 26.38 12.29
CA ALA A 644 1.99 25.36 13.24
C ALA A 644 3.27 25.77 13.99
N GLY A 645 4.07 26.67 13.46
CA GLY A 645 5.26 27.21 14.14
C GLY A 645 4.89 27.96 15.42
N ARG A 646 3.89 28.83 15.34
CA ARG A 646 3.36 29.57 16.50
C ARG A 646 2.79 28.61 17.55
N THR A 647 2.00 27.64 17.13
CA THR A 647 1.44 26.63 18.01
C THR A 647 2.51 25.76 18.65
N ALA A 648 3.55 25.38 17.92
CA ALA A 648 4.69 24.65 18.46
C ALA A 648 5.40 25.45 19.57
N TRP A 649 5.52 26.77 19.40
CA TRP A 649 6.10 27.65 20.43
C TRP A 649 5.22 27.76 21.66
N GLU A 650 3.90 27.91 21.51
CA GLU A 650 2.95 27.95 22.61
C GLU A 650 2.98 26.64 23.41
N ILE A 651 3.01 25.46 22.73
CA ILE A 651 3.16 24.17 23.40
C ILE A 651 4.49 24.10 24.18
N ALA A 652 5.60 24.58 23.59
CA ALA A 652 6.90 24.53 24.24
C ALA A 652 6.97 25.42 25.48
N ARG A 653 6.28 26.55 25.47
CA ARG A 653 6.20 27.48 26.62
C ARG A 653 5.48 26.86 27.80
N ASP A 654 4.40 26.14 27.55
CA ASP A 654 3.51 25.60 28.57
C ASP A 654 3.81 24.11 28.91
N ALA A 655 4.76 23.48 28.17
CA ALA A 655 5.16 22.09 28.41
C ALA A 655 5.95 21.97 29.72
N PRO A 656 5.64 20.98 30.56
CA PRO A 656 6.48 20.66 31.71
C PRO A 656 7.86 20.21 31.22
N TYR A 657 8.90 20.73 31.84
CA TYR A 657 10.28 20.32 31.56
C TYR A 657 10.46 18.84 31.91
N GLY A 658 10.75 17.99 30.89
CA GLY A 658 11.13 16.60 31.12
C GLY A 658 12.58 16.51 31.64
N ALA A 659 13.01 15.30 32.02
CA ALA A 659 14.38 15.01 32.50
C ALA A 659 15.50 15.50 31.53
N GLY A 660 15.18 15.78 30.27
CA GLY A 660 16.08 16.26 29.24
C GLY A 660 16.24 17.79 29.13
N GLY A 661 15.53 18.57 29.94
CA GLY A 661 15.54 20.06 29.87
C GLY A 661 14.44 20.63 28.96
N PRO A 662 14.46 21.95 28.66
CA PRO A 662 13.40 22.63 27.93
C PRO A 662 13.25 22.11 26.50
N ALA A 663 12.00 22.14 26.01
CA ALA A 663 11.70 21.77 24.63
C ALA A 663 12.41 22.71 23.62
N THR A 664 12.93 22.15 22.55
CA THR A 664 13.50 22.92 21.45
C THR A 664 12.45 23.10 20.37
N VAL A 665 12.27 24.32 19.87
CA VAL A 665 11.31 24.62 18.82
C VAL A 665 12.02 24.96 17.52
N ILE A 666 11.61 24.33 16.43
CA ILE A 666 12.06 24.63 15.07
C ILE A 666 10.85 25.12 14.29
N MET A 667 10.90 26.39 13.87
CA MET A 667 9.81 27.00 13.11
C MET A 667 10.30 27.41 11.73
N THR A 668 9.41 27.30 10.74
CA THR A 668 9.64 27.84 9.38
C THR A 668 8.50 28.77 9.01
N GLY A 669 8.80 29.74 8.14
CA GLY A 669 7.78 30.62 7.59
C GLY A 669 6.80 29.88 6.67
N THR A 670 5.81 30.62 6.17
CA THR A 670 4.89 30.16 5.14
C THR A 670 5.64 30.06 3.80
N GLY A 671 5.77 28.88 3.26
CA GLY A 671 6.40 28.57 1.98
C GLY A 671 5.73 27.37 1.33
N ASP A 672 6.26 26.95 0.18
CA ASP A 672 5.83 25.68 -0.40
C ASP A 672 6.26 24.48 0.47
N ALA A 673 5.67 23.31 0.22
CA ALA A 673 5.95 22.11 1.01
C ALA A 673 7.44 21.73 0.98
N ALA A 674 8.11 21.88 -0.18
CA ALA A 674 9.51 21.53 -0.37
C ALA A 674 10.46 22.50 0.36
N GLY A 675 10.17 23.79 0.32
CA GLY A 675 10.91 24.83 1.04
C GLY A 675 10.81 24.66 2.56
N SER A 676 9.59 24.42 3.05
CA SER A 676 9.31 24.18 4.46
C SER A 676 10.01 22.91 4.97
N ALA A 677 9.95 21.81 4.21
CA ALA A 677 10.66 20.57 4.56
C ALA A 677 12.17 20.74 4.64
N ARG A 678 12.79 21.42 3.66
CA ARG A 678 14.24 21.72 3.66
C ARG A 678 14.66 22.60 4.84
N ALA A 679 13.84 23.58 5.20
CA ALA A 679 14.13 24.47 6.33
C ALA A 679 14.05 23.71 7.67
N LEU A 680 13.06 22.84 7.86
CA LEU A 680 12.95 21.99 9.05
C LEU A 680 14.12 21.01 9.15
N LEU A 681 14.55 20.39 8.03
CA LEU A 681 15.70 19.50 8.00
C LEU A 681 16.97 20.19 8.47
N ARG A 682 17.29 21.37 7.93
CA ARG A 682 18.45 22.17 8.38
C ARG A 682 18.37 22.52 9.87
N GLY A 683 17.18 22.82 10.37
CA GLY A 683 16.95 23.07 11.79
C GLY A 683 17.26 21.85 12.66
N LEU A 684 16.80 20.67 12.26
CA LEU A 684 17.05 19.40 12.95
C LEU A 684 18.53 19.03 12.93
N GLU A 685 19.22 19.16 11.81
CA GLU A 685 20.66 18.97 11.68
C GLU A 685 21.46 19.91 12.61
N SER A 686 21.07 21.18 12.69
CA SER A 686 21.67 22.15 13.60
C SER A 686 21.50 21.78 15.07
N VAL A 687 20.33 21.30 15.47
CA VAL A 687 20.06 20.83 16.84
C VAL A 687 20.92 19.61 17.16
N ARG A 688 21.05 18.69 16.22
CA ARG A 688 21.84 17.46 16.34
C ARG A 688 23.36 17.78 16.46
N ALA A 689 23.88 18.68 15.64
CA ALA A 689 25.27 19.11 15.70
C ALA A 689 25.64 19.77 17.05
N ARG A 690 24.78 20.65 17.58
CA ARG A 690 24.96 21.26 18.90
C ARG A 690 24.97 20.23 20.03
N ARG A 691 24.22 19.15 19.91
CA ARG A 691 24.20 18.06 20.88
C ARG A 691 25.46 17.22 20.84
N ALA A 692 25.95 16.89 19.65
CA ALA A 692 27.20 16.17 19.47
C ALA A 692 28.39 16.93 20.12
N ASN A 693 28.44 18.24 19.94
CA ASN A 693 29.46 19.10 20.56
C ASN A 693 29.36 19.17 22.10
N ARG A 694 28.14 19.19 22.68
CA ARG A 694 27.96 19.19 24.15
C ARG A 694 28.24 17.84 24.81
N ARG A 695 28.32 16.72 24.09
CA ARG A 695 28.72 15.40 24.62
C ARG A 695 30.24 15.21 24.55
N ARG A 696 30.98 16.10 23.85
CA ARG A 696 32.45 16.08 23.75
C ARG A 696 33.13 17.02 24.73
N VAL A 697 32.40 17.89 25.37
CA VAL A 697 32.79 18.75 26.48
C VAL A 697 32.19 18.16 27.78
#